data_dc283f8c1532f9d950e114bdd494b58f
#
_entry.id   dc283f8c1532f9d950e114bdd494b58f
#
_cell.length_a   1.000
_cell.length_b   1.000
_cell.length_c   1.000
_cell.angle_alpha   90.00
_cell.angle_beta   90.00
_cell.angle_gamma   90.00
#
_symmetry.space_group_name_H-M   'P 1'
#
loop_
_entity.id
_entity.type
_entity.pdbx_description
1 polymer ?
#
loop_
_entity_poly.entity_id
_entity_poly.type
_entity_poly.pdbx_seq_one_letter_code
_entity_poly.pdbx_strand_id
1 'polypeptide(L)'
;MKRAAAMLALAPLLAFAGTPVSFLFSYDPGHPEYPETRAVLELARREPDLEPVKWGGLTLPGAGGRATFMLALAGGTAPDVYKAWFHILRHDVAQGFVHPLDEWLQPPAGDGADLWDRVRCFGGHVWALPTPGISYYGLVYRKDFVREAGMDPEQPPRTWSEFRGWCKALTRPGRRAFAIENRPWGFLPWVQSAGGEVIRSIPGSDGRGESYAASFDSPGAVRAAEFLQSLVRDGVVRALPTLSAADDVGLLFTSGEIACVFGGEDLVRRLTEALAFPQEEIGLMPFPGADEGGMPVLQAHRHFYAMSESVGRRPKAERDLVFRCLSALASPDVADEEIRRNVAEGRAHWCRPDDLRRLGFTAEADALPPGIRSMYAELARGEIRAVTEPWVGFWQGASDLMQRRFLGLLLSDSGPSLDCASALRSITEDANRGLMFDTDKSRIERSRPIARVIAGAVCVSMLACVFLAWHARRRRRASTADAEVSCPAPLLHRIAPWLFLLPAVGSVLVWSYYPLVRGAVMAFQDYRIVGSASWVGLDNFIRVATDPGFWVSAVRTLEYVGITLVLGFLSPIVLAVMLCEIPRGKIFFRFLYFLPHLTSALVVTLLWKLMFDPTENGILNQLLASLGFARKSWLLDPSLAMVCCIVPGVWAGAGISSLIYIAAISSLPQDYYEAAAIDGAGIIARLRHVTIPQLAPLMIINFVGAFIAAFQGMGSIFLLTFGGPGDATQVLSLQIWKEAYNNLRFSTATTTAWFLGVALIGFTYLQIRFLRRVEFRQAAAVR
;
A
#
# COMPACT_ATOMS: atom_id res chain seq x y z
N MET A 1 -34.63 1.16 -18.22
CA MET A 1 -34.08 -0.14 -18.59
C MET A 1 -33.84 -0.33 -20.08
N LYS A 2 -34.80 -0.09 -21.00
CA LYS A 2 -34.54 -0.23 -22.47
C LYS A 2 -33.49 0.74 -23.03
N ARG A 3 -33.31 1.96 -22.49
CA ARG A 3 -32.25 2.89 -22.90
C ARG A 3 -30.88 2.59 -22.28
N ALA A 4 -30.80 2.01 -21.09
CA ALA A 4 -29.54 1.53 -20.50
C ALA A 4 -29.07 0.21 -21.16
N ALA A 5 -29.97 -0.68 -21.51
CA ALA A 5 -29.66 -1.84 -22.35
C ALA A 5 -29.28 -1.46 -23.78
N ALA A 6 -29.85 -0.38 -24.34
CA ALA A 6 -29.46 0.15 -25.64
C ALA A 6 -28.11 0.88 -25.61
N MET A 7 -27.69 1.48 -24.49
CA MET A 7 -26.33 2.03 -24.34
C MET A 7 -25.25 0.96 -24.13
N LEU A 8 -25.62 -0.20 -23.59
CA LEU A 8 -24.73 -1.38 -23.55
C LEU A 8 -24.74 -2.19 -24.86
N ALA A 9 -25.75 -1.98 -25.73
CA ALA A 9 -25.85 -2.62 -27.04
C ALA A 9 -25.38 -1.75 -28.20
N LEU A 10 -24.96 -0.51 -27.93
CA LEU A 10 -24.29 0.39 -28.88
C LEU A 10 -22.79 0.49 -28.56
N ALA A 11 -22.13 -0.62 -28.15
CA ALA A 11 -20.80 -0.86 -28.62
C ALA A 11 -20.94 -0.98 -30.16
N PRO A 12 -20.30 -0.10 -30.96
CA PRO A 12 -20.40 -0.26 -32.40
C PRO A 12 -19.89 -1.65 -32.73
N LEU A 13 -20.68 -2.45 -33.42
CA LEU A 13 -20.25 -3.48 -34.33
C LEU A 13 -19.47 -2.79 -35.46
N LEU A 14 -18.35 -2.17 -35.14
CA LEU A 14 -17.24 -2.06 -36.03
C LEU A 14 -16.73 -3.50 -36.10
N ALA A 15 -17.02 -4.19 -37.21
CA ALA A 15 -16.36 -5.41 -37.58
C ALA A 15 -14.86 -5.04 -37.67
N PHE A 16 -14.13 -5.28 -36.57
CA PHE A 16 -12.69 -5.18 -36.58
C PHE A 16 -12.21 -6.27 -37.55
N ALA A 17 -11.37 -5.87 -38.50
CA ALA A 17 -10.87 -6.76 -39.52
C ALA A 17 -9.78 -7.72 -38.97
N GLY A 18 -9.38 -7.58 -37.71
CA GLY A 18 -8.30 -8.34 -37.09
C GLY A 18 -8.64 -8.84 -35.66
N THR A 19 -7.79 -9.68 -35.12
CA THR A 19 -7.86 -10.17 -33.73
C THR A 19 -7.30 -9.10 -32.79
N PRO A 20 -8.08 -8.55 -31.86
CA PRO A 20 -7.60 -7.55 -30.93
C PRO A 20 -6.63 -8.19 -29.92
N VAL A 21 -5.42 -7.61 -29.80
CA VAL A 21 -4.44 -7.96 -28.77
C VAL A 21 -4.18 -6.75 -27.93
N SER A 22 -4.44 -6.86 -26.61
CA SER A 22 -4.36 -5.75 -25.65
C SER A 22 -3.08 -5.80 -24.82
N PHE A 23 -2.47 -4.62 -24.59
CA PHE A 23 -1.17 -4.47 -23.94
C PHE A 23 -1.25 -3.57 -22.71
N LEU A 24 -0.69 -4.01 -21.59
CA LEU A 24 -0.46 -3.22 -20.36
C LEU A 24 1.00 -2.81 -20.26
N PHE A 25 1.42 -1.87 -21.06
CA PHE A 25 2.68 -1.12 -20.97
C PHE A 25 2.55 0.12 -21.86
N SER A 26 3.65 0.84 -22.07
CA SER A 26 3.67 2.11 -22.82
C SER A 26 3.40 1.96 -24.33
N TYR A 27 2.51 1.01 -24.73
CA TYR A 27 2.01 0.97 -26.09
C TYR A 27 1.09 2.16 -26.29
N ASP A 28 1.53 3.13 -27.04
CA ASP A 28 0.75 4.30 -27.44
C ASP A 28 0.94 4.57 -28.93
N PRO A 29 -0.09 4.32 -29.77
CA PRO A 29 0.00 4.59 -31.21
C PRO A 29 0.28 6.06 -31.53
N GLY A 30 0.01 6.98 -30.61
CA GLY A 30 0.34 8.39 -30.72
C GLY A 30 1.83 8.71 -30.47
N HIS A 31 2.60 7.74 -29.95
CA HIS A 31 4.03 7.87 -29.69
C HIS A 31 4.80 6.70 -30.30
N PRO A 32 4.86 6.61 -31.66
CA PRO A 32 5.52 5.51 -32.35
C PRO A 32 7.05 5.49 -32.20
N GLU A 33 7.62 6.50 -31.59
CA GLU A 33 9.04 6.58 -31.23
C GLU A 33 9.46 5.61 -30.12
N TYR A 34 8.53 5.11 -29.32
CA TYR A 34 8.85 4.10 -28.32
C TYR A 34 9.19 2.76 -28.97
N PRO A 35 10.33 2.11 -28.64
CA PRO A 35 10.78 0.87 -29.30
C PRO A 35 9.75 -0.26 -29.23
N GLU A 36 9.10 -0.44 -28.08
CA GLU A 36 8.04 -1.45 -27.95
C GLU A 36 6.84 -1.13 -28.87
N THR A 37 6.42 0.13 -28.92
CA THR A 37 5.33 0.57 -29.81
C THR A 37 5.68 0.32 -31.26
N ARG A 38 6.91 0.65 -31.67
CA ARG A 38 7.41 0.42 -33.03
C ARG A 38 7.41 -1.06 -33.37
N ALA A 39 7.92 -1.92 -32.48
CA ALA A 39 7.95 -3.37 -32.70
C ALA A 39 6.54 -3.95 -32.91
N VAL A 40 5.56 -3.52 -32.10
CA VAL A 40 4.16 -3.94 -32.23
C VAL A 40 3.55 -3.44 -33.55
N LEU A 41 3.79 -2.18 -33.94
CA LEU A 41 3.28 -1.61 -35.20
C LEU A 41 3.91 -2.27 -36.44
N GLU A 42 5.20 -2.60 -36.40
CA GLU A 42 5.86 -3.34 -37.48
C GLU A 42 5.31 -4.77 -37.60
N LEU A 43 5.06 -5.43 -36.47
CA LEU A 43 4.40 -6.74 -36.49
C LEU A 43 2.99 -6.64 -37.07
N ALA A 44 2.19 -5.63 -36.67
CA ALA A 44 0.85 -5.42 -37.19
C ALA A 44 0.83 -5.15 -38.71
N ARG A 45 1.90 -4.57 -39.30
CA ARG A 45 2.04 -4.44 -40.76
C ARG A 45 2.28 -5.76 -41.45
N ARG A 46 2.92 -6.73 -40.79
CA ARG A 46 3.21 -8.08 -41.34
C ARG A 46 2.11 -9.08 -41.11
N GLU A 47 1.30 -8.86 -40.07
CA GLU A 47 0.21 -9.73 -39.62
C GLU A 47 -1.13 -8.99 -39.78
N PRO A 48 -1.82 -9.11 -40.93
CA PRO A 48 -3.06 -8.39 -41.20
C PRO A 48 -4.17 -8.70 -40.19
N ASP A 49 -4.09 -9.86 -39.53
CA ASP A 49 -5.07 -10.29 -38.49
C ASP A 49 -4.79 -9.70 -37.13
N LEU A 50 -3.69 -8.94 -36.95
CA LEU A 50 -3.35 -8.31 -35.66
C LEU A 50 -3.92 -6.91 -35.57
N GLU A 51 -4.76 -6.68 -34.56
CA GLU A 51 -5.18 -5.36 -34.15
C GLU A 51 -4.61 -5.04 -32.77
N PRO A 52 -3.54 -4.24 -32.67
CA PRO A 52 -2.96 -3.88 -31.38
C PRO A 52 -3.83 -2.84 -30.68
N VAL A 53 -4.22 -3.12 -29.42
CA VAL A 53 -5.10 -2.28 -28.61
C VAL A 53 -4.38 -1.84 -27.33
N LYS A 54 -4.38 -0.54 -27.06
CA LYS A 54 -3.95 -0.02 -25.75
C LYS A 54 -4.96 -0.43 -24.69
N TRP A 55 -4.52 -1.17 -23.70
CA TRP A 55 -5.41 -1.53 -22.59
C TRP A 55 -5.78 -0.31 -21.76
N GLY A 56 -7.07 0.01 -21.73
CA GLY A 56 -7.65 1.10 -20.93
C GLY A 56 -8.27 0.54 -19.66
N GLY A 57 -7.44 0.23 -18.66
CA GLY A 57 -7.93 -0.18 -17.35
C GLY A 57 -8.56 0.98 -16.60
N LEU A 58 -9.59 0.71 -15.81
CA LEU A 58 -10.21 1.67 -14.91
C LEU A 58 -9.18 2.10 -13.84
N THR A 59 -8.67 3.30 -13.91
CA THR A 59 -7.77 3.85 -12.89
C THR A 59 -8.60 4.26 -11.67
N LEU A 60 -8.55 3.49 -10.61
CA LEU A 60 -9.18 3.84 -9.34
C LEU A 60 -8.26 4.81 -8.58
N PRO A 61 -8.76 5.97 -8.12
CA PRO A 61 -7.99 6.87 -7.29
C PRO A 61 -7.48 6.16 -6.02
N GLY A 62 -6.17 6.21 -5.78
CA GLY A 62 -5.53 5.56 -4.63
C GLY A 62 -5.23 4.06 -4.79
N ALA A 63 -5.70 3.42 -5.86
CA ALA A 63 -5.27 2.09 -6.22
C ALA A 63 -4.07 2.19 -7.17
N GLY A 64 -2.92 1.69 -6.78
CA GLY A 64 -1.76 1.58 -7.67
C GLY A 64 -2.07 0.72 -8.90
N GLY A 65 -1.27 0.83 -9.95
CA GLY A 65 -1.48 0.11 -11.22
C GLY A 65 -1.69 -1.40 -11.05
N ARG A 66 -1.08 -2.01 -10.02
CA ARG A 66 -1.29 -3.42 -9.71
C ARG A 66 -2.71 -3.75 -9.25
N ALA A 67 -3.32 -2.93 -8.39
CA ALA A 67 -4.70 -3.16 -7.95
C ALA A 67 -5.69 -3.05 -9.12
N THR A 68 -5.47 -2.12 -10.03
CA THR A 68 -6.24 -1.98 -11.28
C THR A 68 -6.11 -3.23 -12.16
N PHE A 69 -4.89 -3.75 -12.33
CA PHE A 69 -4.63 -4.99 -13.07
C PHE A 69 -5.31 -6.20 -12.43
N MET A 70 -5.28 -6.31 -11.10
CA MET A 70 -5.94 -7.37 -10.35
C MET A 70 -7.46 -7.37 -10.53
N LEU A 71 -8.07 -6.17 -10.52
CA LEU A 71 -9.50 -6.02 -10.77
C LEU A 71 -9.87 -6.40 -12.20
N ALA A 72 -9.02 -6.09 -13.17
CA ALA A 72 -9.22 -6.50 -14.56
C ALA A 72 -9.14 -8.03 -14.73
N LEU A 73 -8.20 -8.69 -14.02
CA LEU A 73 -8.13 -10.15 -13.98
C LEU A 73 -9.41 -10.77 -13.40
N ALA A 74 -9.88 -10.24 -12.26
CA ALA A 74 -11.11 -10.69 -11.63
C ALA A 74 -12.35 -10.48 -12.52
N GLY A 75 -12.35 -9.40 -13.30
CA GLY A 75 -13.42 -9.04 -14.23
C GLY A 75 -13.33 -9.73 -15.61
N GLY A 76 -12.28 -10.50 -15.88
CA GLY A 76 -12.04 -11.11 -17.19
C GLY A 76 -11.71 -10.10 -18.31
N THR A 77 -11.25 -8.90 -17.94
CA THR A 77 -10.89 -7.79 -18.84
C THR A 77 -9.39 -7.45 -18.77
N ALA A 78 -8.58 -8.40 -18.30
CA ALA A 78 -7.14 -8.23 -18.21
C ALA A 78 -6.51 -8.07 -19.61
N PRO A 79 -5.38 -7.33 -19.71
CA PRO A 79 -4.62 -7.23 -20.96
C PRO A 79 -4.07 -8.60 -21.37
N ASP A 80 -3.92 -8.82 -22.65
CA ASP A 80 -3.41 -10.08 -23.19
C ASP A 80 -1.91 -10.24 -22.91
N VAL A 81 -1.17 -9.15 -23.06
CA VAL A 81 0.27 -9.07 -22.78
C VAL A 81 0.51 -7.98 -21.74
N TYR A 82 1.28 -8.29 -20.71
CA TYR A 82 1.65 -7.33 -19.70
C TYR A 82 3.12 -7.45 -19.26
N LYS A 83 3.66 -6.35 -18.74
CA LYS A 83 5.03 -6.28 -18.24
C LYS A 83 5.02 -6.64 -16.75
N ALA A 84 5.60 -7.78 -16.41
CA ALA A 84 5.73 -8.27 -15.04
C ALA A 84 7.11 -7.95 -14.46
N TRP A 85 7.14 -7.52 -13.19
CA TRP A 85 8.37 -7.41 -12.44
C TRP A 85 8.88 -8.81 -12.06
N PHE A 86 10.18 -9.04 -12.12
CA PHE A 86 10.78 -10.33 -11.86
C PHE A 86 10.42 -10.91 -10.49
N HIS A 87 10.38 -10.08 -9.45
CA HIS A 87 10.04 -10.50 -8.07
C HIS A 87 8.54 -10.81 -7.87
N ILE A 88 7.68 -10.39 -8.81
CA ILE A 88 6.23 -10.63 -8.76
C ILE A 88 5.81 -11.82 -9.62
N LEU A 89 6.59 -12.18 -10.62
CA LEU A 89 6.21 -13.21 -11.61
C LEU A 89 5.81 -14.54 -10.97
N ARG A 90 6.59 -15.05 -10.01
CA ARG A 90 6.24 -16.31 -9.29
C ARG A 90 4.94 -16.19 -8.50
N HIS A 91 4.68 -15.01 -7.94
CA HIS A 91 3.42 -14.77 -7.25
C HIS A 91 2.25 -14.77 -8.23
N ASP A 92 2.38 -14.12 -9.40
CA ASP A 92 1.33 -14.09 -10.43
C ASP A 92 1.04 -15.49 -10.98
N VAL A 93 2.08 -16.30 -11.18
CA VAL A 93 1.91 -17.71 -11.58
C VAL A 93 1.20 -18.52 -10.50
N ALA A 94 1.58 -18.37 -9.22
CA ALA A 94 0.93 -19.05 -8.11
C ALA A 94 -0.56 -18.70 -7.96
N GLN A 95 -0.94 -17.49 -8.39
CA GLN A 95 -2.34 -17.04 -8.43
C GLN A 95 -3.08 -17.47 -9.71
N GLY A 96 -2.40 -18.10 -10.67
CA GLY A 96 -2.99 -18.54 -11.95
C GLY A 96 -3.26 -17.39 -12.93
N PHE A 97 -2.46 -16.31 -12.90
CA PHE A 97 -2.66 -15.16 -13.79
C PHE A 97 -1.91 -15.29 -15.11
N VAL A 98 -0.90 -16.11 -15.14
CA VAL A 98 0.04 -16.27 -16.26
C VAL A 98 -0.24 -17.56 -17.00
N HIS A 99 -0.35 -17.47 -18.31
CA HIS A 99 -0.43 -18.63 -19.19
C HIS A 99 0.99 -19.16 -19.50
N PRO A 100 1.28 -20.46 -19.34
CA PRO A 100 2.59 -21.03 -19.65
C PRO A 100 2.88 -20.94 -21.16
N LEU A 101 4.13 -20.74 -21.51
CA LEU A 101 4.59 -20.59 -22.89
C LEU A 101 5.12 -21.91 -23.49
N ASP A 102 4.83 -23.05 -22.88
CA ASP A 102 5.37 -24.37 -23.25
C ASP A 102 4.91 -24.85 -24.62
N GLU A 103 3.82 -24.30 -25.17
CA GLU A 103 3.38 -24.58 -26.54
C GLU A 103 4.43 -24.15 -27.59
N TRP A 104 5.28 -23.14 -27.24
CA TRP A 104 6.23 -22.53 -28.18
C TRP A 104 7.68 -22.63 -27.71
N LEU A 105 7.93 -22.80 -26.42
CA LEU A 105 9.25 -22.75 -25.81
C LEU A 105 9.47 -23.95 -24.90
N GLN A 106 10.69 -24.46 -24.86
CA GLN A 106 11.11 -25.43 -23.87
C GLN A 106 11.96 -24.77 -22.78
N PRO A 107 11.84 -25.21 -21.53
CA PRO A 107 12.75 -24.76 -20.48
C PRO A 107 14.20 -25.04 -20.89
N PRO A 108 15.15 -24.13 -20.60
CA PRO A 108 16.56 -24.37 -20.86
C PRO A 108 17.03 -25.62 -20.16
N ALA A 109 17.78 -26.48 -20.86
CA ALA A 109 18.28 -27.74 -20.33
C ALA A 109 19.53 -27.52 -19.46
N GLY A 110 19.53 -28.02 -18.24
CA GLY A 110 20.72 -28.20 -17.40
C GLY A 110 21.04 -27.10 -16.39
N ASP A 111 22.10 -27.30 -15.59
CA ASP A 111 22.62 -26.41 -14.54
C ASP A 111 23.21 -25.08 -15.06
N GLY A 112 23.18 -24.83 -16.37
CA GLY A 112 23.70 -23.64 -17.05
C GLY A 112 22.70 -22.50 -17.21
N ALA A 113 21.50 -22.61 -16.67
CA ALA A 113 20.49 -21.53 -16.73
C ALA A 113 20.98 -20.30 -15.96
N ASP A 114 21.01 -19.15 -16.63
CA ASP A 114 21.36 -17.90 -15.98
C ASP A 114 20.30 -17.52 -14.92
N LEU A 115 20.58 -16.48 -14.14
CA LEU A 115 19.64 -16.00 -13.12
C LEU A 115 18.25 -15.73 -13.69
N TRP A 116 18.18 -15.10 -14.87
CA TRP A 116 16.92 -14.68 -15.45
C TRP A 116 16.13 -15.85 -16.03
N ASP A 117 16.81 -16.91 -16.49
CA ASP A 117 16.20 -18.16 -16.88
C ASP A 117 15.56 -18.87 -15.68
N ARG A 118 16.22 -18.87 -14.51
CA ARG A 118 15.64 -19.41 -13.27
C ARG A 118 14.42 -18.60 -12.77
N VAL A 119 14.41 -17.29 -13.02
CA VAL A 119 13.27 -16.43 -12.67
C VAL A 119 12.05 -16.73 -13.53
N ARG A 120 12.22 -16.93 -14.85
CA ARG A 120 11.14 -17.14 -15.82
C ARG A 120 10.72 -18.59 -16.02
N CYS A 121 11.60 -19.55 -15.64
CA CYS A 121 11.37 -20.98 -15.82
C CYS A 121 11.39 -21.66 -14.44
N PHE A 122 10.27 -22.16 -13.98
CA PHE A 122 10.16 -22.91 -12.73
C PHE A 122 8.97 -23.88 -12.79
N GLY A 123 9.03 -24.93 -11.97
CA GLY A 123 8.01 -25.98 -11.97
C GLY A 123 7.92 -26.76 -13.30
N GLY A 124 8.98 -26.74 -14.12
CA GLY A 124 9.02 -27.41 -15.44
C GLY A 124 8.38 -26.62 -16.58
N HIS A 125 8.02 -25.37 -16.37
CA HIS A 125 7.33 -24.50 -17.33
C HIS A 125 8.11 -23.23 -17.64
N VAL A 126 7.88 -22.67 -18.83
CA VAL A 126 8.33 -21.31 -19.22
C VAL A 126 7.15 -20.36 -19.06
N TRP A 127 7.30 -19.34 -18.23
CA TRP A 127 6.20 -18.45 -17.87
C TRP A 127 6.22 -17.08 -18.56
N ALA A 128 7.39 -16.61 -18.96
CA ALA A 128 7.52 -15.28 -19.51
C ALA A 128 8.78 -15.15 -20.39
N LEU A 129 8.84 -14.09 -21.21
CA LEU A 129 10.04 -13.69 -21.95
C LEU A 129 10.68 -12.47 -21.27
N PRO A 130 12.01 -12.44 -21.11
CA PRO A 130 12.68 -11.30 -20.52
C PRO A 130 12.64 -10.09 -21.44
N THR A 131 12.52 -8.88 -20.86
CA THR A 131 12.80 -7.66 -21.62
C THR A 131 14.25 -7.66 -22.06
N PRO A 132 14.59 -7.06 -23.22
CA PRO A 132 15.94 -7.09 -23.75
C PRO A 132 16.99 -6.47 -22.84
N GLY A 133 16.64 -5.36 -22.13
CA GLY A 133 17.55 -4.60 -21.27
C GLY A 133 17.60 -5.11 -19.83
N ILE A 134 18.73 -4.88 -19.16
CA ILE A 134 18.90 -4.99 -17.71
C ILE A 134 19.21 -3.59 -17.18
N SER A 135 18.37 -3.10 -16.28
CA SER A 135 18.61 -1.82 -15.60
C SER A 135 19.44 -2.05 -14.33
N TYR A 136 20.45 -1.22 -14.11
CA TYR A 136 21.27 -1.25 -12.91
C TYR A 136 20.96 -0.08 -12.01
N TYR A 137 20.80 -0.37 -10.71
CA TYR A 137 20.55 0.60 -9.67
C TYR A 137 21.72 0.60 -8.69
N GLY A 138 22.11 1.80 -8.30
CA GLY A 138 23.20 2.04 -7.35
C GLY A 138 22.89 3.25 -6.47
N LEU A 139 23.93 3.98 -6.13
CA LEU A 139 23.83 5.24 -5.42
C LEU A 139 24.04 6.41 -6.39
N VAL A 140 23.00 7.19 -6.62
CA VAL A 140 23.04 8.43 -7.41
C VAL A 140 23.51 9.56 -6.50
N TYR A 141 24.53 10.33 -6.91
CA TYR A 141 25.14 11.38 -6.08
C TYR A 141 25.45 12.66 -6.85
N ARG A 142 25.61 13.76 -6.12
CA ARG A 142 25.92 15.08 -6.63
C ARG A 142 27.43 15.28 -6.72
N LYS A 143 27.95 15.42 -7.93
CA LYS A 143 29.38 15.64 -8.21
C LYS A 143 29.86 17.00 -7.75
N ASP A 144 29.03 18.04 -7.82
CA ASP A 144 29.32 19.38 -7.34
C ASP A 144 29.61 19.39 -5.83
N PHE A 145 28.86 18.65 -5.03
CA PHE A 145 29.07 18.55 -3.58
C PHE A 145 30.34 17.77 -3.23
N VAL A 146 30.69 16.76 -4.01
CA VAL A 146 31.94 16.01 -3.84
C VAL A 146 33.12 16.92 -4.09
N ARG A 147 33.07 17.74 -5.17
CA ARG A 147 34.12 18.75 -5.45
C ARG A 147 34.20 19.85 -4.39
N GLU A 148 33.05 20.32 -3.89
CA GLU A 148 32.97 21.28 -2.76
C GLU A 148 33.68 20.73 -1.51
N ALA A 149 33.63 19.44 -1.27
CA ALA A 149 34.30 18.78 -0.16
C ALA A 149 35.78 18.48 -0.42
N GLY A 150 36.31 18.88 -1.58
CA GLY A 150 37.72 18.66 -1.96
C GLY A 150 38.08 17.26 -2.40
N MET A 151 37.04 16.44 -2.79
CA MET A 151 37.23 15.09 -3.22
C MET A 151 37.06 14.96 -4.75
N ASP A 152 37.60 13.89 -5.32
CA ASP A 152 37.42 13.58 -6.73
C ASP A 152 36.06 12.90 -6.98
N PRO A 153 35.13 13.52 -7.74
CA PRO A 153 33.84 12.92 -8.03
C PRO A 153 33.91 11.67 -8.91
N GLU A 154 35.02 11.42 -9.60
CA GLU A 154 35.18 10.22 -10.42
C GLU A 154 35.77 9.02 -9.65
N GLN A 155 36.09 9.22 -8.36
CA GLN A 155 36.59 8.19 -7.44
C GLN A 155 35.66 8.02 -6.23
N PRO A 156 34.46 7.46 -6.41
CA PRO A 156 33.51 7.25 -5.33
C PRO A 156 34.01 6.15 -4.35
N PRO A 157 33.52 6.16 -3.10
CA PRO A 157 33.93 5.21 -2.07
C PRO A 157 33.62 3.76 -2.46
N ARG A 158 34.53 2.84 -2.12
CA ARG A 158 34.44 1.42 -2.43
C ARG A 158 34.13 0.55 -1.22
N THR A 159 34.42 1.04 -0.02
CA THR A 159 34.17 0.34 1.25
C THR A 159 33.21 1.10 2.14
N TRP A 160 32.64 0.43 3.13
CA TRP A 160 31.73 1.07 4.10
C TRP A 160 32.44 2.15 4.93
N SER A 161 33.67 1.95 5.32
CA SER A 161 34.46 2.94 6.05
C SER A 161 34.71 4.19 5.22
N GLU A 162 35.08 4.01 3.94
CA GLU A 162 35.25 5.13 3.00
C GLU A 162 33.93 5.87 2.80
N PHE A 163 32.79 5.15 2.61
CA PHE A 163 31.48 5.75 2.45
C PHE A 163 31.05 6.55 3.68
N ARG A 164 31.31 6.02 4.87
CA ARG A 164 31.02 6.73 6.13
C ARG A 164 31.83 8.04 6.23
N GLY A 165 33.12 7.99 5.89
CA GLY A 165 34.00 9.20 5.82
C GLY A 165 33.48 10.18 4.79
N TRP A 166 33.13 9.73 3.61
CA TRP A 166 32.57 10.51 2.52
C TRP A 166 31.26 11.19 2.92
N CYS A 167 30.34 10.46 3.56
CA CYS A 167 29.10 11.04 4.07
C CYS A 167 29.34 12.14 5.10
N LYS A 168 30.30 11.96 6.02
CA LYS A 168 30.67 13.02 6.99
C LYS A 168 31.18 14.26 6.30
N ALA A 169 32.01 14.11 5.28
CA ALA A 169 32.58 15.23 4.52
C ALA A 169 31.51 16.01 3.72
N LEU A 170 30.44 15.35 3.25
CA LEU A 170 29.38 16.01 2.48
C LEU A 170 28.25 16.60 3.34
N THR A 171 28.13 16.19 4.60
CA THR A 171 27.08 16.69 5.50
C THR A 171 27.36 18.13 5.93
N ARG A 172 26.34 18.99 5.85
CA ARG A 172 26.39 20.42 6.25
C ARG A 172 25.08 20.80 6.95
N PRO A 173 24.99 21.93 7.64
CA PRO A 173 23.71 22.47 8.08
C PRO A 173 22.72 22.58 6.91
N GLY A 174 21.52 21.99 7.04
CA GLY A 174 20.51 21.94 5.99
C GLY A 174 20.73 20.86 4.93
N ARG A 175 21.87 20.15 4.90
CA ARG A 175 22.19 19.09 3.93
C ARG A 175 22.62 17.81 4.63
N ARG A 176 21.97 16.68 4.32
CA ARG A 176 22.41 15.34 4.72
C ARG A 176 23.09 14.65 3.54
N ALA A 177 24.16 13.91 3.82
CA ALA A 177 24.91 13.25 2.76
C ALA A 177 24.13 12.13 2.08
N PHE A 178 23.40 11.33 2.83
CA PHE A 178 22.74 10.13 2.33
C PHE A 178 21.25 10.11 2.68
N ALA A 179 20.39 9.88 1.68
CA ALA A 179 18.98 9.64 1.89
C ALA A 179 18.67 8.14 1.77
N ILE A 180 17.95 7.59 2.73
CA ILE A 180 17.50 6.21 2.71
C ILE A 180 15.99 6.13 2.85
N GLU A 181 15.35 5.39 1.94
CA GLU A 181 13.94 5.12 2.01
C GLU A 181 13.63 4.03 3.05
N ASN A 182 12.53 4.20 3.76
CA ASN A 182 11.99 3.17 4.64
C ASN A 182 11.35 2.04 3.80
N ARG A 183 12.16 1.37 2.98
CA ARG A 183 11.78 0.27 2.10
C ARG A 183 12.90 -0.77 2.02
N PRO A 184 12.59 -2.06 1.84
CA PRO A 184 13.59 -3.11 1.78
C PRO A 184 14.66 -2.92 0.72
N TRP A 185 14.32 -2.40 -0.45
CA TRP A 185 15.31 -2.15 -1.51
C TRP A 185 16.37 -1.10 -1.14
N GLY A 186 16.09 -0.19 -0.21
CA GLY A 186 17.11 0.68 0.38
C GLY A 186 18.05 -0.05 1.35
N PHE A 187 17.66 -1.22 1.87
CA PHE A 187 18.43 -2.03 2.81
C PHE A 187 19.16 -3.21 2.15
N LEU A 188 18.49 -3.88 1.21
CA LEU A 188 18.98 -5.12 0.57
C LEU A 188 20.38 -5.01 -0.02
N PRO A 189 20.75 -3.95 -0.78
CA PRO A 189 22.08 -3.86 -1.36
C PRO A 189 23.19 -3.83 -0.30
N TRP A 190 22.94 -3.22 0.85
CA TRP A 190 23.87 -3.23 1.98
C TRP A 190 24.06 -4.63 2.57
N VAL A 191 22.98 -5.41 2.70
CA VAL A 191 23.07 -6.83 3.11
C VAL A 191 23.89 -7.61 2.10
N GLN A 192 23.59 -7.44 0.82
CA GLN A 192 24.26 -8.15 -0.26
C GLN A 192 25.72 -7.74 -0.43
N SER A 193 26.05 -6.48 -0.18
CA SER A 193 27.45 -5.99 -0.21
C SER A 193 28.28 -6.54 0.95
N ALA A 194 27.64 -6.98 2.03
CA ALA A 194 28.27 -7.70 3.13
C ALA A 194 28.32 -9.24 2.93
N GLY A 195 27.95 -9.73 1.75
CA GLY A 195 27.85 -11.18 1.48
C GLY A 195 26.68 -11.86 2.19
N GLY A 196 25.73 -11.10 2.73
CA GLY A 196 24.53 -11.62 3.38
C GLY A 196 23.40 -11.93 2.38
N GLU A 197 22.43 -12.66 2.86
CA GLU A 197 21.19 -12.97 2.16
C GLU A 197 19.98 -12.75 3.08
N VAL A 198 18.83 -12.44 2.51
CA VAL A 198 17.58 -12.26 3.26
C VAL A 198 16.58 -13.39 3.02
N ILE A 199 16.83 -14.20 2.00
CA ILE A 199 16.08 -15.41 1.64
C ILE A 199 17.10 -16.48 1.31
N ARG A 200 16.96 -17.66 1.90
CA ARG A 200 17.79 -18.82 1.60
C ARG A 200 16.97 -19.92 0.96
N SER A 201 17.56 -20.64 0.01
CA SER A 201 17.01 -21.89 -0.51
C SER A 201 17.15 -23.00 0.54
N ILE A 202 16.10 -23.79 0.71
CA ILE A 202 16.09 -25.00 1.55
C ILE A 202 15.84 -26.17 0.60
N PRO A 203 16.64 -27.24 0.65
CA PRO A 203 16.35 -28.47 -0.10
C PRO A 203 14.94 -28.96 0.26
N GLY A 204 14.08 -29.11 -0.76
CA GLY A 204 12.70 -29.54 -0.56
C GLY A 204 12.65 -30.93 0.10
N SER A 205 11.85 -31.08 1.14
CA SER A 205 11.68 -32.36 1.88
C SER A 205 11.01 -33.47 1.05
N ASP A 206 10.44 -33.09 -0.11
CA ASP A 206 9.68 -33.99 -0.99
C ASP A 206 10.28 -34.15 -2.40
N GLY A 207 11.48 -33.60 -2.66
CA GLY A 207 12.19 -33.75 -3.94
C GLY A 207 11.53 -33.04 -5.12
N ARG A 208 10.48 -32.22 -4.91
CA ARG A 208 9.68 -31.61 -5.95
C ARG A 208 9.81 -30.09 -6.07
N GLY A 209 10.93 -29.52 -5.68
CA GLY A 209 11.18 -28.10 -5.90
C GLY A 209 12.03 -27.43 -4.82
N GLU A 210 12.50 -26.23 -5.15
CA GLU A 210 13.22 -25.38 -4.21
C GLU A 210 12.21 -24.80 -3.20
N SER A 211 12.40 -25.06 -1.92
CA SER A 211 11.75 -24.37 -0.82
C SER A 211 12.63 -23.20 -0.38
N TYR A 212 12.02 -22.13 0.11
CA TYR A 212 12.74 -20.92 0.53
C TYR A 212 12.36 -20.56 1.97
N ALA A 213 13.32 -20.04 2.74
CA ALA A 213 13.08 -19.48 4.06
C ALA A 213 13.58 -18.05 4.14
N ALA A 214 12.93 -17.24 4.98
CA ALA A 214 13.48 -15.96 5.37
C ALA A 214 14.75 -16.15 6.20
N SER A 215 15.76 -15.31 5.95
CA SER A 215 17.08 -15.31 6.58
C SER A 215 17.53 -13.87 6.89
N PHE A 216 16.60 -13.06 7.41
CA PHE A 216 16.85 -11.64 7.71
C PHE A 216 17.89 -11.47 8.82
N ASP A 217 18.12 -12.48 9.64
CA ASP A 217 19.11 -12.54 10.71
C ASP A 217 20.46 -13.11 10.26
N SER A 218 20.70 -13.19 8.94
CA SER A 218 22.01 -13.59 8.42
C SER A 218 23.11 -12.63 8.94
N PRO A 219 24.35 -13.13 9.17
CA PRO A 219 25.45 -12.29 9.68
C PRO A 219 25.69 -11.02 8.86
N GLY A 220 25.55 -11.11 7.53
CA GLY A 220 25.66 -9.96 6.64
C GLY A 220 24.51 -8.97 6.83
N ALA A 221 23.29 -9.43 7.07
CA ALA A 221 22.16 -8.56 7.33
C ALA A 221 22.29 -7.81 8.68
N VAL A 222 22.78 -8.49 9.70
CA VAL A 222 23.05 -7.85 11.01
C VAL A 222 24.13 -6.78 10.86
N ARG A 223 25.26 -7.09 10.19
CA ARG A 223 26.32 -6.11 9.94
C ARG A 223 25.81 -4.89 9.14
N ALA A 224 25.00 -5.12 8.11
CA ALA A 224 24.42 -4.04 7.31
C ALA A 224 23.51 -3.15 8.16
N ALA A 225 22.69 -3.73 9.02
CA ALA A 225 21.81 -3.01 9.94
C ALA A 225 22.61 -2.14 10.94
N GLU A 226 23.65 -2.71 11.55
CA GLU A 226 24.52 -1.99 12.48
C GLU A 226 25.28 -0.85 11.79
N PHE A 227 25.74 -1.09 10.56
CA PHE A 227 26.37 -0.05 9.74
C PHE A 227 25.42 1.11 9.46
N LEU A 228 24.21 0.84 8.96
CA LEU A 228 23.23 1.88 8.70
C LEU A 228 22.82 2.62 9.99
N GLN A 229 22.66 1.89 11.10
CA GLN A 229 22.42 2.52 12.40
C GLN A 229 23.56 3.46 12.81
N SER A 230 24.83 3.10 12.48
CA SER A 230 25.97 3.96 12.75
C SER A 230 25.92 5.26 11.93
N LEU A 231 25.47 5.20 10.66
CA LEU A 231 25.29 6.37 9.81
C LEU A 231 24.16 7.29 10.35
N VAL A 232 23.08 6.71 10.84
CA VAL A 232 21.98 7.46 11.48
C VAL A 232 22.49 8.19 12.72
N ARG A 233 23.24 7.50 13.58
CA ARG A 233 23.86 8.10 14.80
C ARG A 233 24.87 9.20 14.48
N ASP A 234 25.61 9.06 13.39
CA ASP A 234 26.53 10.11 12.91
C ASP A 234 25.78 11.34 12.37
N GLY A 235 24.45 11.28 12.24
CA GLY A 235 23.63 12.38 11.74
C GLY A 235 23.81 12.67 10.25
N VAL A 236 24.36 11.73 9.48
CA VAL A 236 24.62 11.90 8.03
C VAL A 236 23.47 11.42 7.15
N VAL A 237 22.49 10.73 7.73
CA VAL A 237 21.35 10.13 7.03
C VAL A 237 20.11 11.02 7.12
N ARG A 238 19.38 11.13 6.02
CA ARG A 238 17.99 11.57 5.96
C ARG A 238 17.10 10.35 5.75
N ALA A 239 16.32 9.98 6.75
CA ALA A 239 15.31 8.96 6.62
C ALA A 239 14.11 9.52 5.84
N LEU A 240 13.69 8.80 4.80
CA LEU A 240 12.55 9.18 3.97
C LEU A 240 11.34 8.30 4.35
N PRO A 241 10.20 8.91 4.75
CA PRO A 241 8.99 8.15 5.00
C PRO A 241 8.38 7.60 3.71
N THR A 242 7.63 6.55 3.81
CA THR A 242 7.35 5.46 2.87
C THR A 242 6.53 5.75 1.61
N LEU A 243 5.91 6.89 1.36
CA LEU A 243 4.81 6.90 0.37
C LEU A 243 4.78 7.99 -0.71
N SER A 244 5.69 8.90 -0.74
CA SER A 244 5.80 9.83 -1.87
C SER A 244 7.22 9.88 -2.42
N ALA A 245 7.96 8.86 -2.15
CA ALA A 245 9.41 8.84 -2.24
C ALA A 245 9.97 9.29 -3.60
N ALA A 246 9.37 8.88 -4.71
CA ALA A 246 9.94 9.25 -6.00
C ALA A 246 9.89 10.77 -6.26
N ASP A 247 8.78 11.44 -5.91
CA ASP A 247 8.63 12.88 -6.15
C ASP A 247 9.44 13.71 -5.16
N ASP A 248 9.50 13.28 -3.92
CA ASP A 248 10.24 13.96 -2.86
C ASP A 248 11.76 13.83 -3.06
N VAL A 249 12.25 12.63 -3.48
CA VAL A 249 13.68 12.36 -3.67
C VAL A 249 14.31 13.28 -4.71
N GLY A 250 13.67 13.43 -5.87
CA GLY A 250 14.15 14.32 -6.93
C GLY A 250 14.22 15.79 -6.49
N LEU A 251 13.21 16.26 -5.78
CA LEU A 251 13.19 17.62 -5.24
C LEU A 251 14.25 17.84 -4.17
N LEU A 252 14.41 16.88 -3.24
CA LEU A 252 15.44 16.96 -2.20
C LEU A 252 16.86 16.94 -2.79
N PHE A 253 17.05 16.17 -3.85
CA PHE A 253 18.32 16.11 -4.57
C PHE A 253 18.62 17.43 -5.29
N THR A 254 17.65 17.98 -6.01
CA THR A 254 17.83 19.23 -6.76
C THR A 254 17.92 20.45 -5.85
N SER A 255 17.16 20.50 -4.74
CA SER A 255 17.27 21.57 -3.73
C SER A 255 18.59 21.56 -2.95
N GLY A 256 19.33 20.44 -3.01
CA GLY A 256 20.60 20.29 -2.27
C GLY A 256 20.46 19.84 -0.82
N GLU A 257 19.30 19.39 -0.41
CA GLU A 257 19.06 18.85 0.93
C GLU A 257 19.68 17.46 1.14
N ILE A 258 19.89 16.72 0.04
CA ILE A 258 20.59 15.44 0.04
C ILE A 258 21.68 15.41 -1.04
N ALA A 259 22.78 14.72 -0.74
CA ALA A 259 23.89 14.58 -1.69
C ALA A 259 23.88 13.23 -2.42
N CYS A 260 23.30 12.20 -1.83
CA CYS A 260 23.32 10.83 -2.35
C CYS A 260 22.04 10.09 -1.99
N VAL A 261 21.56 9.27 -2.93
CA VAL A 261 20.35 8.45 -2.75
C VAL A 261 20.38 7.20 -3.63
N PHE A 262 19.68 6.14 -3.24
CA PHE A 262 19.43 4.99 -4.08
C PHE A 262 18.63 5.37 -5.34
N GLY A 263 19.08 4.93 -6.51
CA GLY A 263 18.41 5.20 -7.78
C GLY A 263 19.12 4.57 -8.96
N GLY A 264 18.49 4.68 -10.11
CA GLY A 264 18.99 4.21 -11.39
C GLY A 264 18.59 5.15 -12.50
N GLU A 265 18.48 4.62 -13.71
CA GLU A 265 18.14 5.36 -14.92
C GLU A 265 16.86 6.19 -14.79
N ASP A 266 15.82 5.63 -14.18
CA ASP A 266 14.52 6.30 -13.96
C ASP A 266 14.65 7.57 -13.11
N LEU A 267 15.44 7.53 -12.04
CA LEU A 267 15.73 8.70 -11.22
C LEU A 267 16.56 9.72 -12.01
N VAL A 268 17.63 9.28 -12.69
CA VAL A 268 18.49 10.16 -13.48
C VAL A 268 17.70 10.87 -14.57
N ARG A 269 16.88 10.13 -15.33
CA ARG A 269 15.98 10.70 -16.32
C ARG A 269 15.05 11.75 -15.74
N ARG A 270 14.46 11.49 -14.61
CA ARG A 270 13.59 12.44 -13.94
C ARG A 270 14.32 13.70 -13.48
N LEU A 271 15.51 13.56 -12.91
CA LEU A 271 16.35 14.69 -12.51
C LEU A 271 16.67 15.59 -13.70
N THR A 272 17.01 15.01 -14.85
CA THR A 272 17.41 15.75 -16.05
C THR A 272 16.21 16.28 -16.85
N GLU A 273 15.20 15.47 -17.13
CA GLU A 273 14.08 15.85 -18.00
C GLU A 273 12.99 16.63 -17.28
N ALA A 274 12.57 16.18 -16.06
CA ALA A 274 11.47 16.81 -15.35
C ALA A 274 11.93 17.96 -14.43
N LEU A 275 13.12 17.86 -13.85
CA LEU A 275 13.65 18.82 -12.87
C LEU A 275 14.79 19.68 -13.44
N ALA A 276 15.17 19.50 -14.71
CA ALA A 276 16.19 20.23 -15.43
C ALA A 276 17.54 20.33 -14.67
N PHE A 277 17.91 19.30 -13.93
CA PHE A 277 19.18 19.25 -13.20
C PHE A 277 20.32 18.91 -14.18
N PRO A 278 21.50 19.59 -14.09
CA PRO A 278 22.61 19.37 -14.99
C PRO A 278 23.10 17.92 -14.92
N GLN A 279 23.11 17.26 -16.06
CA GLN A 279 23.46 15.84 -16.17
C GLN A 279 24.92 15.56 -15.80
N GLU A 280 25.82 16.46 -16.13
CA GLU A 280 27.25 16.40 -15.81
C GLU A 280 27.51 16.42 -14.30
N GLU A 281 26.57 16.92 -13.50
CA GLU A 281 26.64 16.97 -12.05
C GLU A 281 26.05 15.72 -11.37
N ILE A 282 25.55 14.75 -12.15
CA ILE A 282 25.03 13.49 -11.63
C ILE A 282 26.12 12.43 -11.72
N GLY A 283 26.41 11.76 -10.61
CA GLY A 283 27.23 10.56 -10.54
C GLY A 283 26.40 9.33 -10.19
N LEU A 284 26.87 8.16 -10.62
CA LEU A 284 26.32 6.86 -10.23
C LEU A 284 27.47 5.98 -9.72
N MET A 285 27.29 5.34 -8.56
CA MET A 285 28.26 4.42 -7.98
C MET A 285 27.60 3.15 -7.48
N PRO A 286 28.31 2.02 -7.41
CA PRO A 286 27.82 0.81 -6.75
C PRO A 286 27.65 1.07 -5.24
N PHE A 287 26.85 0.25 -4.57
CA PHE A 287 26.86 0.18 -3.11
C PHE A 287 28.22 -0.35 -2.67
N PRO A 288 28.92 0.36 -1.77
CA PRO A 288 30.24 -0.05 -1.28
C PRO A 288 30.18 -1.41 -0.59
N GLY A 289 31.26 -2.19 -0.70
CA GLY A 289 31.41 -3.46 0.01
C GLY A 289 31.67 -3.25 1.51
N ALA A 290 31.26 -4.21 2.33
CA ALA A 290 31.66 -4.22 3.74
C ALA A 290 33.20 -4.33 3.87
N ASP A 291 33.78 -3.69 4.89
CA ASP A 291 35.23 -3.63 5.08
C ASP A 291 35.88 -5.01 5.23
N GLU A 292 35.16 -5.98 5.81
CA GLU A 292 35.61 -7.35 5.97
C GLU A 292 34.83 -8.30 5.04
N GLY A 293 35.47 -8.79 3.99
CA GLY A 293 34.95 -9.80 3.08
C GLY A 293 33.74 -9.37 2.24
N GLY A 294 33.48 -8.07 2.18
CA GLY A 294 32.42 -7.50 1.34
C GLY A 294 32.89 -7.20 -0.08
N MET A 295 31.93 -7.04 -0.99
CA MET A 295 32.17 -6.66 -2.38
C MET A 295 31.16 -5.58 -2.78
N PRO A 296 31.57 -4.57 -3.56
CA PRO A 296 30.63 -3.60 -4.11
C PRO A 296 29.55 -4.28 -4.95
N VAL A 297 28.31 -3.77 -4.88
CA VAL A 297 27.17 -4.37 -5.58
C VAL A 297 26.37 -3.33 -6.37
N LEU A 298 25.81 -3.75 -7.50
CA LEU A 298 24.75 -3.05 -8.21
C LEU A 298 23.50 -3.91 -8.20
N GLN A 299 22.36 -3.32 -7.92
CA GLN A 299 21.09 -4.03 -8.07
C GLN A 299 20.71 -4.12 -9.55
N ALA A 300 20.54 -5.32 -10.05
CA ALA A 300 20.11 -5.62 -11.41
C ALA A 300 18.60 -5.88 -11.42
N HIS A 301 17.89 -5.14 -12.26
CA HIS A 301 16.45 -5.30 -12.44
C HIS A 301 16.17 -5.68 -13.88
N ARG A 302 15.29 -6.64 -14.10
CA ARG A 302 14.78 -7.03 -15.40
C ARG A 302 13.28 -7.25 -15.33
N HIS A 303 12.58 -6.75 -16.30
CA HIS A 303 11.17 -7.03 -16.47
C HIS A 303 10.96 -8.26 -17.36
N PHE A 304 9.73 -8.74 -17.37
CA PHE A 304 9.33 -9.84 -18.24
C PHE A 304 8.02 -9.50 -18.93
N TYR A 305 7.87 -9.93 -20.17
CA TYR A 305 6.58 -9.93 -20.83
C TYR A 305 5.90 -11.27 -20.56
N ALA A 306 4.71 -11.21 -19.97
CA ALA A 306 3.90 -12.36 -19.63
C ALA A 306 2.57 -12.33 -20.40
N MET A 307 2.04 -13.51 -20.71
CA MET A 307 0.76 -13.73 -21.33
C MET A 307 -0.30 -13.99 -20.25
N SER A 308 -1.42 -13.29 -20.28
CA SER A 308 -2.50 -13.51 -19.31
C SER A 308 -3.15 -14.87 -19.51
N GLU A 309 -3.61 -15.51 -18.43
CA GLU A 309 -4.33 -16.80 -18.46
C GLU A 309 -5.59 -16.77 -19.31
N SER A 310 -6.25 -15.63 -19.45
CA SER A 310 -7.42 -15.46 -20.32
C SER A 310 -7.16 -15.81 -21.77
N VAL A 311 -5.92 -15.62 -22.25
CA VAL A 311 -5.49 -15.96 -23.61
C VAL A 311 -5.47 -17.47 -23.81
N GLY A 312 -5.12 -18.25 -22.78
CA GLY A 312 -5.09 -19.71 -22.84
C GLY A 312 -6.43 -20.36 -23.23
N ARG A 313 -7.53 -19.63 -23.04
CA ARG A 313 -8.88 -20.08 -23.40
C ARG A 313 -9.27 -19.79 -24.85
N ARG A 314 -8.44 -19.05 -25.59
CA ARG A 314 -8.70 -18.68 -26.98
C ARG A 314 -8.29 -19.79 -27.96
N PRO A 315 -8.79 -19.75 -29.20
CA PRO A 315 -8.32 -20.62 -30.28
C PRO A 315 -6.79 -20.55 -30.45
N LYS A 316 -6.17 -21.63 -30.90
CA LYS A 316 -4.71 -21.71 -31.06
C LYS A 316 -4.16 -20.59 -31.95
N ALA A 317 -4.81 -20.27 -33.06
CA ALA A 317 -4.36 -19.21 -33.98
C ALA A 317 -4.24 -17.84 -33.29
N GLU A 318 -5.18 -17.52 -32.39
CA GLU A 318 -5.12 -16.28 -31.62
C GLU A 318 -4.03 -16.33 -30.54
N ARG A 319 -3.83 -17.47 -29.86
CA ARG A 319 -2.72 -17.66 -28.92
C ARG A 319 -1.36 -17.50 -29.61
N ASP A 320 -1.20 -18.11 -30.80
CA ASP A 320 0.01 -17.99 -31.62
C ASP A 320 0.27 -16.54 -32.01
N LEU A 321 -0.75 -15.76 -32.31
CA LEU A 321 -0.64 -14.34 -32.62
C LEU A 321 -0.16 -13.53 -31.40
N VAL A 322 -0.75 -13.76 -30.22
CA VAL A 322 -0.32 -13.12 -28.96
C VAL A 322 1.11 -13.50 -28.63
N PHE A 323 1.50 -14.76 -28.83
CA PHE A 323 2.88 -15.20 -28.61
C PHE A 323 3.88 -14.52 -29.59
N ARG A 324 3.51 -14.33 -30.87
CA ARG A 324 4.35 -13.56 -31.81
C ARG A 324 4.52 -12.11 -31.36
N CYS A 325 3.46 -11.48 -30.81
CA CYS A 325 3.57 -10.14 -30.23
C CYS A 325 4.56 -10.12 -29.06
N LEU A 326 4.44 -11.08 -28.16
CA LEU A 326 5.29 -11.21 -26.97
C LEU A 326 6.75 -11.44 -27.38
N SER A 327 7.01 -12.28 -28.40
CA SER A 327 8.34 -12.56 -28.94
C SER A 327 8.95 -11.33 -29.64
N ALA A 328 8.14 -10.56 -30.37
CA ALA A 328 8.60 -9.32 -31.01
C ALA A 328 9.06 -8.29 -29.97
N LEU A 329 8.33 -8.15 -28.86
CA LEU A 329 8.69 -7.25 -27.76
C LEU A 329 9.97 -7.70 -27.04
N ALA A 330 10.21 -9.00 -26.92
CA ALA A 330 11.39 -9.57 -26.31
C ALA A 330 12.61 -9.65 -27.26
N SER A 331 12.45 -9.18 -28.50
CA SER A 331 13.51 -9.22 -29.48
C SER A 331 14.71 -8.34 -29.12
N PRO A 332 15.95 -8.77 -29.37
CA PRO A 332 17.13 -7.92 -29.24
C PRO A 332 17.04 -6.62 -30.04
N ASP A 333 16.33 -6.62 -31.19
CA ASP A 333 16.16 -5.43 -32.04
C ASP A 333 15.48 -4.26 -31.27
N VAL A 334 14.59 -4.56 -30.33
CA VAL A 334 13.93 -3.54 -29.47
C VAL A 334 14.97 -2.85 -28.57
N ALA A 335 15.88 -3.63 -27.96
CA ALA A 335 16.96 -3.06 -27.16
C ALA A 335 17.93 -2.23 -28.03
N ASP A 336 18.27 -2.72 -29.19
CA ASP A 336 19.16 -2.01 -30.09
C ASP A 336 18.58 -0.68 -30.57
N GLU A 337 17.27 -0.66 -30.81
CA GLU A 337 16.55 0.56 -31.16
C GLU A 337 16.45 1.55 -29.99
N GLU A 338 16.27 1.04 -28.75
CA GLU A 338 16.30 1.87 -27.55
C GLU A 338 17.65 2.54 -27.35
N ILE A 339 18.74 1.80 -27.58
CA ILE A 339 20.09 2.35 -27.50
C ILE A 339 20.31 3.42 -28.60
N ARG A 340 19.91 3.17 -29.84
CA ARG A 340 20.01 4.16 -30.96
C ARG A 340 19.23 5.43 -30.60
N ARG A 341 18.06 5.28 -30.03
CA ARG A 341 17.24 6.41 -29.58
C ARG A 341 17.94 7.19 -28.47
N ASN A 342 18.44 6.50 -27.44
CA ASN A 342 19.16 7.15 -26.35
C ASN A 342 20.38 7.94 -26.87
N VAL A 343 21.13 7.39 -27.83
CA VAL A 343 22.24 8.12 -28.49
C VAL A 343 21.74 9.34 -29.26
N ALA A 344 20.68 9.20 -30.06
CA ALA A 344 20.10 10.29 -30.84
C ALA A 344 19.58 11.45 -29.97
N GLU A 345 19.11 11.14 -28.77
CA GLU A 345 18.61 12.09 -27.78
C GLU A 345 19.69 12.60 -26.81
N GLY A 346 20.96 12.30 -27.06
CA GLY A 346 22.10 12.73 -26.24
C GLY A 346 22.24 12.00 -24.89
N ARG A 347 21.59 10.84 -24.75
CA ARG A 347 21.55 10.02 -23.52
C ARG A 347 22.44 8.78 -23.60
N ALA A 348 23.50 8.81 -24.39
CA ALA A 348 24.43 7.68 -24.54
C ALA A 348 25.00 7.18 -23.19
N HIS A 349 25.11 8.05 -22.19
CA HIS A 349 25.61 7.71 -20.83
C HIS A 349 24.70 6.76 -20.04
N TRP A 350 23.47 6.49 -20.50
CA TRP A 350 22.58 5.48 -19.93
C TRP A 350 22.79 4.11 -20.56
N CYS A 351 23.52 4.06 -21.68
CA CYS A 351 23.80 2.83 -22.37
C CYS A 351 25.08 2.18 -21.85
N ARG A 352 25.13 0.87 -21.88
CA ARG A 352 26.34 0.14 -21.54
C ARG A 352 27.43 0.41 -22.58
N PRO A 353 28.69 0.61 -22.16
CA PRO A 353 29.80 0.85 -23.12
C PRO A 353 29.94 -0.22 -24.19
N ASP A 354 29.73 -1.51 -23.82
CA ASP A 354 29.83 -2.64 -24.73
C ASP A 354 28.71 -2.65 -25.78
N ASP A 355 27.48 -2.29 -25.37
CA ASP A 355 26.33 -2.20 -26.28
C ASP A 355 26.50 -1.03 -27.25
N LEU A 356 27.00 0.12 -26.80
CA LEU A 356 27.35 1.24 -27.67
C LEU A 356 28.39 0.82 -28.72
N ARG A 357 29.49 0.15 -28.31
CA ARG A 357 30.51 -0.34 -29.22
C ARG A 357 29.97 -1.36 -30.20
N ARG A 358 29.13 -2.30 -29.72
CA ARG A 358 28.49 -3.33 -30.57
C ARG A 358 27.64 -2.70 -31.67
N LEU A 359 27.00 -1.57 -31.41
CA LEU A 359 26.15 -0.84 -32.35
C LEU A 359 26.91 0.21 -33.18
N GLY A 360 28.24 0.34 -33.02
CA GLY A 360 29.08 1.26 -33.77
C GLY A 360 29.22 2.67 -33.18
N PHE A 361 28.65 2.94 -31.99
CA PHE A 361 28.73 4.20 -31.27
C PHE A 361 30.00 4.28 -30.39
N THR A 362 31.17 4.09 -31.02
CA THR A 362 32.44 4.02 -30.30
C THR A 362 32.83 5.37 -29.68
N ALA A 363 32.58 6.47 -30.39
CA ALA A 363 32.84 7.81 -29.90
C ALA A 363 32.06 8.14 -28.65
N GLU A 364 30.79 7.78 -28.61
CA GLU A 364 29.88 7.97 -27.46
C GLU A 364 30.29 7.07 -26.30
N ALA A 365 30.72 5.84 -26.57
CA ALA A 365 31.22 4.92 -25.53
C ALA A 365 32.50 5.47 -24.87
N ASP A 366 33.40 6.06 -25.64
CA ASP A 366 34.66 6.61 -25.15
C ASP A 366 34.47 7.99 -24.47
N ALA A 367 33.40 8.72 -24.84
CA ALA A 367 33.02 9.98 -24.24
C ALA A 367 32.29 9.82 -22.89
N LEU A 368 31.92 8.60 -22.49
CA LEU A 368 31.27 8.34 -21.19
C LEU A 368 32.18 8.81 -20.02
N PRO A 369 31.59 9.30 -18.91
CA PRO A 369 32.38 9.67 -17.72
C PRO A 369 33.29 8.53 -17.27
N PRO A 370 34.53 8.84 -16.83
CA PRO A 370 35.51 7.82 -16.42
C PRO A 370 34.96 6.87 -15.34
N GLY A 371 34.23 7.38 -14.36
CA GLY A 371 33.61 6.58 -13.30
C GLY A 371 32.58 5.58 -13.83
N ILE A 372 31.78 5.96 -14.81
CA ILE A 372 30.80 5.06 -15.47
C ILE A 372 31.51 3.96 -16.24
N ARG A 373 32.55 4.31 -17.01
CA ARG A 373 33.35 3.32 -17.78
C ARG A 373 34.04 2.32 -16.84
N SER A 374 34.66 2.83 -15.75
CA SER A 374 35.30 1.99 -14.73
C SER A 374 34.29 1.02 -14.08
N MET A 375 33.13 1.54 -13.68
CA MET A 375 32.06 0.75 -13.04
C MET A 375 31.60 -0.43 -13.93
N TYR A 376 31.35 -0.20 -15.22
CA TYR A 376 30.98 -1.30 -16.12
C TYR A 376 32.14 -2.27 -16.42
N ALA A 377 33.37 -1.75 -16.50
CA ALA A 377 34.55 -2.60 -16.65
C ALA A 377 34.77 -3.50 -15.41
N GLU A 378 34.60 -2.97 -14.22
CA GLU A 378 34.69 -3.70 -12.96
C GLU A 378 33.56 -4.73 -12.82
N LEU A 379 32.33 -4.36 -13.25
CA LEU A 379 31.21 -5.30 -13.30
C LEU A 379 31.51 -6.48 -14.26
N ALA A 380 32.09 -6.20 -15.42
CA ALA A 380 32.47 -7.23 -16.38
C ALA A 380 33.61 -8.14 -15.87
N ARG A 381 34.54 -7.59 -15.05
CA ARG A 381 35.62 -8.40 -14.40
C ARG A 381 35.16 -9.11 -13.14
N GLY A 382 33.92 -8.90 -12.68
CA GLY A 382 33.39 -9.49 -11.44
C GLY A 382 33.91 -8.81 -10.16
N GLU A 383 34.51 -7.63 -10.26
CA GLU A 383 34.96 -6.79 -9.12
C GLU A 383 33.76 -6.07 -8.47
N ILE A 384 32.70 -5.85 -9.22
CA ILE A 384 31.37 -5.44 -8.76
C ILE A 384 30.42 -6.58 -9.07
N ARG A 385 29.59 -6.95 -8.10
CA ARG A 385 28.60 -8.02 -8.29
C ARG A 385 27.22 -7.45 -8.63
N ALA A 386 26.62 -7.96 -9.70
CA ALA A 386 25.21 -7.73 -9.96
C ALA A 386 24.37 -8.59 -9.03
N VAL A 387 23.44 -7.99 -8.30
CA VAL A 387 22.55 -8.64 -7.34
C VAL A 387 21.10 -8.30 -7.65
N THR A 388 20.16 -9.13 -7.19
CA THR A 388 18.72 -8.90 -7.41
C THR A 388 17.99 -8.94 -6.09
N GLU A 389 16.78 -8.37 -6.08
CA GLU A 389 15.83 -8.65 -5.01
C GLU A 389 15.43 -10.14 -5.02
N PRO A 390 14.98 -10.68 -3.88
CA PRO A 390 14.38 -12.01 -3.84
C PRO A 390 13.16 -12.10 -4.77
N TRP A 391 13.11 -13.16 -5.56
CA TRP A 391 12.06 -13.42 -6.55
C TRP A 391 11.14 -14.58 -6.14
N VAL A 392 10.95 -14.76 -4.84
CA VAL A 392 10.09 -15.79 -4.24
C VAL A 392 8.67 -15.27 -4.01
N GLY A 393 7.67 -16.16 -4.11
CA GLY A 393 6.26 -15.76 -4.06
C GLY A 393 5.81 -15.06 -2.78
N PHE A 394 6.48 -15.26 -1.64
CA PHE A 394 6.16 -14.60 -0.38
C PHE A 394 6.96 -13.31 -0.11
N TRP A 395 7.83 -12.89 -1.04
CA TRP A 395 8.71 -11.73 -0.85
C TRP A 395 7.94 -10.44 -0.54
N GLN A 396 6.79 -10.25 -1.17
CA GLN A 396 5.97 -9.05 -0.95
C GLN A 396 5.54 -8.90 0.52
N GLY A 397 5.09 -10.00 1.14
CA GLY A 397 4.72 -9.99 2.56
C GLY A 397 5.92 -9.87 3.50
N ALA A 398 7.04 -10.51 3.15
CA ALA A 398 8.29 -10.43 3.90
C ALA A 398 8.87 -9.00 3.86
N SER A 399 8.83 -8.37 2.71
CA SER A 399 9.20 -6.98 2.48
C SER A 399 8.38 -6.02 3.34
N ASP A 400 7.04 -6.17 3.36
CA ASP A 400 6.15 -5.37 4.22
C ASP A 400 6.46 -5.55 5.71
N LEU A 401 6.75 -6.78 6.14
CA LEU A 401 7.08 -7.07 7.53
C LEU A 401 8.40 -6.40 7.94
N MET A 402 9.43 -6.48 7.09
CA MET A 402 10.72 -5.81 7.32
C MET A 402 10.57 -4.30 7.39
N GLN A 403 9.82 -3.71 6.46
CA GLN A 403 9.56 -2.28 6.42
C GLN A 403 8.87 -1.78 7.69
N ARG A 404 7.82 -2.44 8.11
CA ARG A 404 7.01 -2.01 9.26
C ARG A 404 7.75 -2.17 10.59
N ARG A 405 8.36 -3.34 10.81
CA ARG A 405 8.89 -3.72 12.13
C ARG A 405 10.34 -3.36 12.34
N PHE A 406 11.11 -3.20 11.28
CA PHE A 406 12.54 -3.02 11.40
C PHE A 406 13.03 -1.69 10.85
N LEU A 407 12.81 -1.41 9.56
CA LEU A 407 13.44 -0.25 8.92
C LEU A 407 12.99 1.08 9.54
N GLY A 408 11.73 1.21 9.91
CA GLY A 408 11.24 2.41 10.58
C GLY A 408 11.92 2.66 11.93
N LEU A 409 12.25 1.61 12.67
CA LEU A 409 12.98 1.70 13.95
C LEU A 409 14.48 1.94 13.72
N LEU A 410 15.07 1.27 12.74
CA LEU A 410 16.47 1.43 12.37
C LEU A 410 16.80 2.88 11.98
N LEU A 411 15.88 3.52 11.25
CA LEU A 411 16.06 4.88 10.73
C LEU A 411 15.63 5.98 11.71
N SER A 412 15.13 5.62 12.89
CA SER A 412 14.76 6.58 13.94
C SER A 412 16.02 7.05 14.70
N ASP A 413 16.20 8.37 14.79
CA ASP A 413 17.29 9.01 15.55
C ASP A 413 16.90 9.32 17.00
N SER A 414 15.62 9.15 17.37
CA SER A 414 15.08 9.55 18.68
C SER A 414 14.85 8.40 19.66
N GLY A 415 15.17 7.14 19.26
CA GLY A 415 14.97 5.94 20.10
C GLY A 415 16.25 5.43 20.79
N PRO A 416 16.12 4.51 21.76
CA PRO A 416 17.27 3.74 22.25
C PRO A 416 17.89 2.96 21.10
N SER A 417 19.17 2.61 21.21
CA SER A 417 19.84 1.82 20.18
C SER A 417 19.10 0.51 19.95
N LEU A 418 18.66 0.30 18.71
CA LEU A 418 18.01 -0.95 18.32
C LEU A 418 19.01 -2.11 18.41
N ASP A 419 18.66 -3.16 19.10
CA ASP A 419 19.37 -4.45 18.97
C ASP A 419 19.00 -5.08 17.63
N CYS A 420 19.85 -4.82 16.63
CA CYS A 420 19.61 -5.23 15.24
C CYS A 420 19.51 -6.77 15.12
N ALA A 421 20.34 -7.51 15.85
CA ALA A 421 20.36 -8.97 15.78
C ALA A 421 19.06 -9.58 16.33
N SER A 422 18.60 -9.11 17.49
CA SER A 422 17.36 -9.58 18.11
C SER A 422 16.12 -9.20 17.28
N ALA A 423 16.08 -7.96 16.78
CA ALA A 423 14.99 -7.49 15.94
C ALA A 423 14.87 -8.28 14.63
N LEU A 424 15.99 -8.48 13.93
CA LEU A 424 16.02 -9.25 12.68
C LEU A 424 15.66 -10.72 12.91
N ARG A 425 16.10 -11.33 14.00
CA ARG A 425 15.73 -12.71 14.38
C ARG A 425 14.21 -12.82 14.59
N SER A 426 13.62 -11.91 15.35
CA SER A 426 12.17 -11.90 15.58
C SER A 426 11.37 -11.82 14.27
N ILE A 427 11.81 -10.97 13.33
CA ILE A 427 11.15 -10.83 12.03
C ILE A 427 11.35 -12.08 11.16
N THR A 428 12.53 -12.68 11.20
CA THR A 428 12.82 -13.95 10.52
C THR A 428 11.88 -15.07 10.99
N GLU A 429 11.69 -15.19 12.30
CA GLU A 429 10.79 -16.17 12.88
C GLU A 429 9.33 -15.92 12.48
N ASP A 430 8.89 -14.66 12.48
CA ASP A 430 7.52 -14.31 12.11
C ASP A 430 7.27 -14.49 10.61
N ALA A 431 8.25 -14.14 9.76
CA ALA A 431 8.17 -14.38 8.33
C ALA A 431 8.06 -15.89 8.03
N ASN A 432 8.90 -16.71 8.67
CA ASN A 432 8.88 -18.15 8.49
C ASN A 432 7.62 -18.81 9.05
N ARG A 433 6.98 -18.25 10.10
CA ARG A 433 5.71 -18.74 10.65
C ARG A 433 4.50 -18.33 9.83
N GLY A 434 4.46 -17.10 9.37
CA GLY A 434 3.23 -16.49 8.80
C GLY A 434 3.18 -16.46 7.29
N LEU A 435 4.33 -16.30 6.62
CA LEU A 435 4.39 -16.06 5.18
C LEU A 435 4.69 -17.31 4.36
N MET A 436 5.42 -18.24 4.93
CA MET A 436 5.82 -19.47 4.24
C MET A 436 4.77 -20.58 4.32
N PHE A 437 3.55 -20.35 4.05
CA PHE A 437 2.42 -21.28 3.84
C PHE A 437 2.44 -22.65 4.59
N ASP A 438 3.50 -22.97 5.27
CA ASP A 438 3.58 -24.04 6.26
C ASP A 438 3.15 -23.51 7.64
N THR A 439 2.00 -22.84 7.65
CA THR A 439 1.23 -22.81 8.88
C THR A 439 1.03 -24.28 9.19
N ASP A 440 1.75 -24.74 10.18
CA ASP A 440 1.81 -26.09 10.67
C ASP A 440 0.43 -26.76 10.49
N LYS A 441 0.28 -27.55 9.42
CA LYS A 441 -0.97 -28.27 9.15
C LYS A 441 -1.43 -29.00 10.41
N SER A 442 -0.45 -29.44 11.22
CA SER A 442 -0.64 -30.06 12.51
C SER A 442 -1.29 -29.13 13.53
N ARG A 443 -1.01 -27.81 13.48
CA ARG A 443 -1.62 -26.81 14.36
C ARG A 443 -3.06 -26.53 13.97
N ILE A 444 -3.35 -26.41 12.69
CA ILE A 444 -4.70 -26.27 12.19
C ILE A 444 -5.52 -27.52 12.53
N GLU A 445 -4.99 -28.71 12.30
CA GLU A 445 -5.65 -29.97 12.61
C GLU A 445 -5.97 -30.13 14.09
N ARG A 446 -5.01 -29.78 14.97
CA ARG A 446 -5.23 -29.80 16.44
C ARG A 446 -6.28 -28.79 16.88
N SER A 447 -6.39 -27.64 16.23
CA SER A 447 -7.32 -26.58 16.58
C SER A 447 -8.72 -26.75 15.97
N ARG A 448 -8.90 -27.57 14.93
CA ARG A 448 -10.19 -27.84 14.27
C ARG A 448 -11.32 -28.27 15.21
N PRO A 449 -11.11 -29.21 16.16
CA PRO A 449 -12.19 -29.61 17.07
C PRO A 449 -12.63 -28.45 17.98
N ILE A 450 -11.70 -27.66 18.50
CA ILE A 450 -11.99 -26.49 19.33
C ILE A 450 -12.77 -25.43 18.52
N ALA A 451 -12.31 -25.15 17.31
CA ALA A 451 -12.99 -24.20 16.41
C ALA A 451 -14.42 -24.64 16.07
N ARG A 452 -14.67 -25.95 15.86
CA ARG A 452 -16.03 -26.48 15.63
C ARG A 452 -16.93 -26.30 16.85
N VAL A 453 -16.41 -26.53 18.06
CA VAL A 453 -17.17 -26.32 19.29
C VAL A 453 -17.54 -24.84 19.45
N ILE A 454 -16.58 -23.95 19.25
CA ILE A 454 -16.80 -22.49 19.33
C ILE A 454 -17.84 -22.06 18.26
N ALA A 455 -17.67 -22.48 17.01
CA ALA A 455 -18.61 -22.17 15.93
C ALA A 455 -20.02 -22.72 16.25
N GLY A 456 -20.12 -23.94 16.77
CA GLY A 456 -21.39 -24.53 17.21
C GLY A 456 -22.03 -23.70 18.34
N ALA A 457 -21.27 -23.29 19.33
CA ALA A 457 -21.75 -22.44 20.43
C ALA A 457 -22.24 -21.07 19.93
N VAL A 458 -21.51 -20.45 18.98
CA VAL A 458 -21.93 -19.19 18.32
C VAL A 458 -23.22 -19.38 17.54
N CYS A 459 -23.35 -20.43 16.73
CA CYS A 459 -24.56 -20.74 15.98
C CYS A 459 -25.76 -20.95 16.92
N VAL A 460 -25.59 -21.74 17.99
CA VAL A 460 -26.65 -21.97 18.98
C VAL A 460 -27.04 -20.66 19.66
N SER A 461 -26.08 -19.82 20.03
CA SER A 461 -26.35 -18.50 20.63
C SER A 461 -27.11 -17.58 19.68
N MET A 462 -26.74 -17.54 18.40
CA MET A 462 -27.45 -16.76 17.38
C MET A 462 -28.89 -17.26 17.18
N LEU A 463 -29.09 -18.58 17.09
CA LEU A 463 -30.42 -19.17 16.97
C LEU A 463 -31.27 -18.90 18.20
N ALA A 464 -30.69 -18.98 19.40
CA ALA A 464 -31.34 -18.61 20.65
C ALA A 464 -31.75 -17.13 20.66
N CYS A 465 -30.88 -16.21 20.23
CA CYS A 465 -31.20 -14.79 20.11
C CYS A 465 -32.34 -14.53 19.12
N VAL A 466 -32.32 -15.17 17.95
CA VAL A 466 -33.40 -15.08 16.94
C VAL A 466 -34.70 -15.62 17.51
N PHE A 467 -34.66 -16.76 18.19
CA PHE A 467 -35.81 -17.37 18.82
C PHE A 467 -36.42 -16.48 19.92
N LEU A 468 -35.58 -15.95 20.80
CA LEU A 468 -36.00 -15.03 21.86
C LEU A 468 -36.60 -13.73 21.28
N ALA A 469 -35.98 -13.17 20.23
CA ALA A 469 -36.50 -12.00 19.52
C ALA A 469 -37.86 -12.28 18.85
N TRP A 470 -38.00 -13.44 18.21
CA TRP A 470 -39.27 -13.89 17.61
C TRP A 470 -40.35 -14.11 18.66
N HIS A 471 -39.99 -14.75 19.77
CA HIS A 471 -40.90 -14.98 20.91
C HIS A 471 -41.35 -13.68 21.59
N ALA A 472 -40.43 -12.74 21.77
CA ALA A 472 -40.74 -11.42 22.27
C ALA A 472 -41.66 -10.62 21.33
N ARG A 473 -41.43 -10.71 19.98
CA ARG A 473 -42.33 -10.13 18.97
C ARG A 473 -43.70 -10.74 19.01
N ARG A 474 -43.77 -12.06 19.13
CA ARG A 474 -45.04 -12.80 19.20
C ARG A 474 -45.85 -12.41 20.43
N ARG A 475 -45.22 -12.27 21.61
CA ARG A 475 -45.87 -11.78 22.84
C ARG A 475 -46.39 -10.36 22.69
N ARG A 476 -45.64 -9.46 22.05
CA ARG A 476 -46.06 -8.06 21.81
C ARG A 476 -47.26 -8.00 20.84
N ARG A 477 -47.29 -8.81 19.80
CA ARG A 477 -48.41 -8.90 18.86
C ARG A 477 -49.70 -9.45 19.51
N ALA A 478 -49.55 -10.36 20.44
CA ALA A 478 -50.69 -10.84 21.24
C ALA A 478 -51.28 -9.82 22.16
N SER A 479 -50.42 -8.89 22.68
CA SER A 479 -50.86 -7.79 23.56
C SER A 479 -51.46 -6.58 22.82
N THR A 480 -51.24 -6.45 21.50
CA THR A 480 -51.80 -5.36 20.66
C THR A 480 -52.97 -5.80 19.77
N ALA A 481 -53.43 -7.06 19.89
CA ALA A 481 -54.48 -7.60 19.04
C ALA A 481 -55.91 -7.06 19.40
N ASP A 482 -56.03 -6.34 20.53
CA ASP A 482 -57.34 -5.82 20.97
C ASP A 482 -57.62 -4.35 20.52
N ALA A 483 -56.80 -3.73 19.67
CA ALA A 483 -56.89 -2.29 19.44
C ALA A 483 -57.02 -1.79 17.98
N GLU A 484 -57.17 -2.62 16.95
CA GLU A 484 -57.37 -2.07 15.58
C GLU A 484 -58.36 -2.85 14.77
N VAL A 485 -59.58 -2.34 14.70
CA VAL A 485 -60.51 -2.62 13.60
C VAL A 485 -59.99 -1.89 12.34
N SER A 486 -59.07 -2.50 11.61
CA SER A 486 -58.58 -1.93 10.36
C SER A 486 -59.53 -2.32 9.24
N CYS A 487 -60.18 -1.35 8.61
CA CYS A 487 -60.83 -1.53 7.31
C CYS A 487 -59.83 -2.16 6.31
N PRO A 488 -60.21 -3.18 5.53
CA PRO A 488 -59.36 -3.80 4.54
C PRO A 488 -59.07 -2.80 3.39
N ALA A 489 -57.94 -2.12 3.46
CA ALA A 489 -57.47 -1.29 2.36
C ALA A 489 -57.30 -2.14 1.09
N PRO A 490 -57.68 -1.66 -0.10
CA PRO A 490 -57.54 -2.38 -1.36
C PRO A 490 -56.10 -2.86 -1.55
N LEU A 491 -55.97 -4.05 -2.12
CA LEU A 491 -54.67 -4.76 -2.29
C LEU A 491 -53.60 -3.87 -2.92
N LEU A 492 -54.02 -3.03 -3.87
CA LEU A 492 -53.16 -2.09 -4.56
C LEU A 492 -52.50 -1.06 -3.60
N HIS A 493 -53.26 -0.55 -2.60
CA HIS A 493 -52.74 0.38 -1.61
C HIS A 493 -51.77 -0.27 -0.62
N ARG A 494 -51.85 -1.61 -0.45
CA ARG A 494 -50.87 -2.35 0.38
C ARG A 494 -49.60 -2.69 -0.39
N ILE A 495 -49.67 -2.88 -1.71
CA ILE A 495 -48.57 -3.29 -2.58
C ILE A 495 -47.83 -2.05 -3.16
N ALA A 496 -48.54 -0.95 -3.43
CA ALA A 496 -47.95 0.23 -4.05
C ALA A 496 -46.71 0.76 -3.30
N PRO A 497 -46.68 0.90 -1.96
CA PRO A 497 -45.46 1.35 -1.26
C PRO A 497 -44.27 0.41 -1.48
N TRP A 498 -44.50 -0.88 -1.55
CA TRP A 498 -43.43 -1.88 -1.79
C TRP A 498 -42.94 -1.82 -3.24
N LEU A 499 -43.82 -1.57 -4.23
CA LEU A 499 -43.41 -1.36 -5.61
C LEU A 499 -42.55 -0.10 -5.80
N PHE A 500 -42.88 0.98 -5.09
CA PHE A 500 -42.03 2.18 -5.09
C PHE A 500 -40.67 1.98 -4.43
N LEU A 501 -40.62 1.15 -3.37
CA LEU A 501 -39.37 0.81 -2.67
C LEU A 501 -38.53 -0.23 -3.40
N LEU A 502 -39.12 -1.02 -4.32
CA LEU A 502 -38.46 -2.15 -4.97
C LEU A 502 -37.15 -1.78 -5.69
N PRO A 503 -37.05 -0.67 -6.45
CA PRO A 503 -35.80 -0.27 -7.07
C PRO A 503 -34.69 0.06 -6.03
N ALA A 504 -35.06 0.75 -4.95
CA ALA A 504 -34.11 1.09 -3.88
C ALA A 504 -33.67 -0.17 -3.11
N VAL A 505 -34.61 -1.03 -2.73
CA VAL A 505 -34.33 -2.30 -2.06
C VAL A 505 -33.51 -3.23 -2.97
N GLY A 506 -33.87 -3.31 -4.25
CA GLY A 506 -33.13 -4.08 -5.26
C GLY A 506 -31.69 -3.57 -5.43
N SER A 507 -31.49 -2.27 -5.48
CA SER A 507 -30.15 -1.69 -5.52
C SER A 507 -29.33 -2.03 -4.27
N VAL A 508 -29.90 -1.90 -3.09
CA VAL A 508 -29.22 -2.25 -1.83
C VAL A 508 -28.88 -3.74 -1.77
N LEU A 509 -29.81 -4.60 -2.19
CA LEU A 509 -29.57 -6.06 -2.22
C LEU A 509 -28.41 -6.43 -3.17
N VAL A 510 -28.38 -5.84 -4.37
CA VAL A 510 -27.38 -6.17 -5.38
C VAL A 510 -26.01 -5.55 -5.04
N TRP A 511 -25.97 -4.28 -4.60
CA TRP A 511 -24.70 -3.56 -4.44
C TRP A 511 -24.13 -3.59 -3.02
N SER A 512 -24.95 -3.94 -2.01
CA SER A 512 -24.48 -4.03 -0.62
C SER A 512 -24.54 -5.46 -0.08
N TYR A 513 -25.69 -6.12 -0.16
CA TYR A 513 -25.86 -7.44 0.47
C TYR A 513 -25.22 -8.57 -0.32
N TYR A 514 -25.30 -8.57 -1.65
CA TYR A 514 -24.70 -9.62 -2.46
C TYR A 514 -23.15 -9.66 -2.28
N PRO A 515 -22.40 -8.56 -2.37
CA PRO A 515 -20.96 -8.56 -2.08
C PRO A 515 -20.65 -8.99 -0.64
N LEU A 516 -21.46 -8.58 0.32
CA LEU A 516 -21.28 -8.95 1.72
C LEU A 516 -21.42 -10.46 1.93
N VAL A 517 -22.48 -11.08 1.37
CA VAL A 517 -22.70 -12.53 1.44
C VAL A 517 -21.60 -13.27 0.67
N ARG A 518 -21.20 -12.78 -0.50
CA ARG A 518 -20.13 -13.39 -1.28
C ARG A 518 -18.80 -13.35 -0.53
N GLY A 519 -18.43 -12.19 0.06
CA GLY A 519 -17.26 -12.05 0.92
C GLY A 519 -17.34 -12.96 2.15
N ALA A 520 -18.54 -13.11 2.74
CA ALA A 520 -18.77 -14.03 3.84
C ALA A 520 -18.43 -15.48 3.47
N VAL A 521 -18.86 -15.93 2.29
CA VAL A 521 -18.56 -17.27 1.78
C VAL A 521 -17.07 -17.46 1.52
N MET A 522 -16.38 -16.44 1.01
CA MET A 522 -14.93 -16.49 0.77
C MET A 522 -14.12 -16.81 2.02
N ALA A 523 -14.57 -16.40 3.21
CA ALA A 523 -13.90 -16.71 4.48
C ALA A 523 -13.81 -18.22 4.77
N PHE A 524 -14.71 -19.02 4.20
CA PHE A 524 -14.76 -20.48 4.35
C PHE A 524 -14.10 -21.24 3.18
N GLN A 525 -13.55 -20.50 2.21
CA GLN A 525 -12.93 -21.04 1.01
C GLN A 525 -11.45 -20.69 0.95
N ASP A 526 -10.64 -21.51 0.28
CA ASP A 526 -9.38 -21.08 -0.31
C ASP A 526 -9.70 -20.42 -1.65
N TYR A 527 -9.99 -19.10 -1.58
CA TYR A 527 -10.44 -18.34 -2.74
C TYR A 527 -9.25 -17.80 -3.51
N ARG A 528 -9.24 -18.01 -4.81
CA ARG A 528 -8.30 -17.44 -5.77
C ARG A 528 -9.06 -16.58 -6.77
N ILE A 529 -8.44 -15.50 -7.25
CA ILE A 529 -9.05 -14.61 -8.26
C ILE A 529 -9.26 -15.37 -9.56
N VAL A 530 -8.29 -16.17 -9.95
CA VAL A 530 -8.33 -17.04 -11.14
C VAL A 530 -8.27 -18.50 -10.68
N GLY A 531 -9.16 -19.33 -11.20
CA GLY A 531 -9.25 -20.75 -10.84
C GLY A 531 -10.50 -21.11 -10.02
N SER A 532 -10.51 -22.30 -9.46
CA SER A 532 -11.62 -22.80 -8.64
C SER A 532 -11.35 -22.54 -7.15
N ALA A 533 -12.33 -21.95 -6.47
CA ALA A 533 -12.30 -21.84 -5.02
C ALA A 533 -12.58 -23.22 -4.37
N SER A 534 -11.71 -23.67 -3.49
CA SER A 534 -11.92 -24.89 -2.71
C SER A 534 -12.48 -24.58 -1.32
N TRP A 535 -13.35 -25.44 -0.81
CA TRP A 535 -13.94 -25.27 0.52
C TRP A 535 -13.00 -25.78 1.60
N VAL A 536 -12.59 -24.89 2.52
CA VAL A 536 -11.67 -25.22 3.63
C VAL A 536 -12.31 -25.11 5.02
N GLY A 537 -13.60 -24.74 5.09
CA GLY A 537 -14.34 -24.65 6.34
C GLY A 537 -13.78 -23.58 7.28
N LEU A 538 -13.40 -23.96 8.50
CA LEU A 538 -12.93 -23.03 9.54
C LEU A 538 -11.42 -22.79 9.54
N ASP A 539 -10.65 -23.34 8.62
CA ASP A 539 -9.21 -23.27 8.63
C ASP A 539 -8.67 -21.83 8.56
N ASN A 540 -9.32 -20.96 7.77
CA ASN A 540 -8.96 -19.55 7.71
C ASN A 540 -9.20 -18.84 9.04
N PHE A 541 -10.27 -19.17 9.75
CA PHE A 541 -10.56 -18.61 11.09
C PHE A 541 -9.53 -19.05 12.12
N ILE A 542 -9.11 -20.32 12.07
CA ILE A 542 -8.04 -20.85 12.94
C ILE A 542 -6.74 -20.11 12.63
N ARG A 543 -6.39 -19.96 11.35
CA ARG A 543 -5.18 -19.26 10.91
C ARG A 543 -5.11 -17.84 11.43
N VAL A 544 -6.19 -17.06 11.24
CA VAL A 544 -6.25 -15.66 11.71
C VAL A 544 -6.24 -15.60 13.23
N ALA A 545 -7.03 -16.42 13.93
CA ALA A 545 -7.09 -16.39 15.40
C ALA A 545 -5.78 -16.81 16.07
N THR A 546 -4.98 -17.62 15.40
CA THR A 546 -3.67 -18.08 15.93
C THR A 546 -2.49 -17.23 15.45
N ASP A 547 -2.72 -16.24 14.59
CA ASP A 547 -1.70 -15.28 14.15
C ASP A 547 -1.43 -14.21 15.21
N PRO A 548 -0.23 -14.12 15.77
CA PRO A 548 0.10 -13.04 16.71
C PRO A 548 -0.07 -11.64 16.11
N GLY A 549 0.21 -11.48 14.79
CA GLY A 549 0.07 -10.22 14.08
C GLY A 549 -1.37 -9.69 14.08
N PHE A 550 -2.36 -10.59 14.02
CA PHE A 550 -3.77 -10.24 14.14
C PHE A 550 -4.06 -9.59 15.51
N TRP A 551 -3.56 -10.15 16.61
CA TRP A 551 -3.82 -9.63 17.94
C TRP A 551 -3.11 -8.30 18.20
N VAL A 552 -1.89 -8.12 17.67
CA VAL A 552 -1.21 -6.82 17.69
C VAL A 552 -2.06 -5.77 16.96
N SER A 553 -2.53 -6.07 15.75
CA SER A 553 -3.38 -5.17 14.97
C SER A 553 -4.73 -4.88 15.67
N ALA A 554 -5.29 -5.85 16.39
CA ALA A 554 -6.52 -5.67 17.17
C ALA A 554 -6.29 -4.68 18.33
N VAL A 555 -5.21 -4.81 19.08
CA VAL A 555 -4.85 -3.88 20.16
C VAL A 555 -4.59 -2.48 19.61
N ARG A 556 -3.84 -2.34 18.52
CA ARG A 556 -3.58 -1.05 17.85
C ARG A 556 -4.87 -0.42 17.30
N THR A 557 -5.81 -1.23 16.85
CA THR A 557 -7.15 -0.73 16.45
C THR A 557 -7.90 -0.13 17.62
N LEU A 558 -7.88 -0.79 18.79
CA LEU A 558 -8.51 -0.26 19.98
C LEU A 558 -7.84 1.03 20.46
N GLU A 559 -6.52 1.12 20.40
CA GLU A 559 -5.76 2.33 20.69
C GLU A 559 -6.15 3.47 19.74
N TYR A 560 -6.16 3.21 18.43
CA TYR A 560 -6.58 4.17 17.40
C TYR A 560 -8.00 4.68 17.64
N VAL A 561 -8.94 3.76 17.91
CA VAL A 561 -10.35 4.08 18.20
C VAL A 561 -10.45 4.94 19.46
N GLY A 562 -9.74 4.57 20.53
CA GLY A 562 -9.74 5.33 21.79
C GLY A 562 -9.25 6.77 21.59
N ILE A 563 -8.11 6.95 20.96
CA ILE A 563 -7.53 8.28 20.68
C ILE A 563 -8.43 9.08 19.73
N THR A 564 -8.94 8.44 18.67
CA THR A 564 -9.83 9.09 17.69
C THR A 564 -11.13 9.54 18.34
N LEU A 565 -11.71 8.76 19.25
CA LEU A 565 -12.91 9.16 19.97
C LEU A 565 -12.64 10.31 20.94
N VAL A 566 -11.54 10.28 21.66
CA VAL A 566 -11.21 11.37 22.59
C VAL A 566 -10.98 12.67 21.82
N LEU A 567 -10.13 12.65 20.80
CA LEU A 567 -9.79 13.85 20.04
C LEU A 567 -10.87 14.25 19.03
N GLY A 568 -11.36 13.30 18.25
CA GLY A 568 -12.26 13.56 17.13
C GLY A 568 -13.73 13.77 17.54
N PHE A 569 -14.19 13.14 18.61
CA PHE A 569 -15.56 13.30 19.09
C PHE A 569 -15.73 14.55 19.95
N LEU A 570 -14.74 14.86 20.82
CA LEU A 570 -14.82 16.02 21.71
C LEU A 570 -14.54 17.34 21.00
N SER A 571 -13.61 17.38 20.05
CA SER A 571 -13.19 18.63 19.41
C SER A 571 -14.34 19.37 18.68
N PRO A 572 -15.27 18.74 17.93
CA PRO A 572 -16.41 19.41 17.33
C PRO A 572 -17.37 20.02 18.38
N ILE A 573 -17.55 19.38 19.52
CA ILE A 573 -18.41 19.84 20.59
C ILE A 573 -17.81 21.09 21.24
N VAL A 574 -16.53 21.03 21.59
CA VAL A 574 -15.81 22.17 22.16
C VAL A 574 -15.81 23.34 21.18
N LEU A 575 -15.51 23.07 19.90
CA LEU A 575 -15.51 24.08 18.85
C LEU A 575 -16.90 24.71 18.67
N ALA A 576 -17.98 23.91 18.70
CA ALA A 576 -19.36 24.42 18.61
C ALA A 576 -19.72 25.37 19.78
N VAL A 577 -19.38 24.97 21.01
CA VAL A 577 -19.59 25.82 22.20
C VAL A 577 -18.82 27.12 22.07
N MET A 578 -17.52 27.06 21.71
CA MET A 578 -16.69 28.25 21.53
C MET A 578 -17.24 29.19 20.44
N LEU A 579 -17.66 28.64 19.30
CA LEU A 579 -18.21 29.43 18.18
C LEU A 579 -19.60 30.03 18.50
N CYS A 580 -20.37 29.45 19.42
CA CYS A 580 -21.63 30.05 19.89
C CYS A 580 -21.38 31.22 20.85
N GLU A 581 -20.33 31.20 21.64
CA GLU A 581 -19.99 32.25 22.62
C GLU A 581 -19.26 33.45 22.03
N ILE A 582 -18.67 33.35 20.82
CA ILE A 582 -17.99 34.47 20.16
C ILE A 582 -18.98 35.62 19.88
N PRO A 583 -18.73 36.85 20.39
CA PRO A 583 -19.70 37.95 20.24
C PRO A 583 -19.75 38.55 18.84
N ARG A 584 -18.60 38.58 18.14
CA ARG A 584 -18.48 39.19 16.79
C ARG A 584 -17.67 38.28 15.86
N GLY A 585 -18.02 38.23 14.56
CA GLY A 585 -17.28 37.47 13.56
C GLY A 585 -17.64 35.97 13.48
N LYS A 586 -18.76 35.52 14.04
CA LYS A 586 -19.21 34.11 14.04
C LYS A 586 -19.15 33.47 12.64
N ILE A 587 -19.56 34.18 11.60
CA ILE A 587 -19.59 33.66 10.22
C ILE A 587 -18.18 33.46 9.69
N PHE A 588 -17.27 34.42 9.95
CA PHE A 588 -15.87 34.31 9.54
C PHE A 588 -15.18 33.09 10.18
N PHE A 589 -15.31 32.90 11.48
CA PHE A 589 -14.70 31.76 12.17
C PHE A 589 -15.32 30.42 11.72
N ARG A 590 -16.65 30.37 11.50
CA ARG A 590 -17.30 29.17 10.94
C ARG A 590 -16.73 28.82 9.58
N PHE A 591 -16.55 29.79 8.69
CA PHE A 591 -15.94 29.59 7.39
C PHE A 591 -14.48 29.11 7.51
N LEU A 592 -13.69 29.74 8.38
CA LEU A 592 -12.29 29.38 8.60
C LEU A 592 -12.12 27.92 9.05
N TYR A 593 -12.94 27.46 10.00
CA TYR A 593 -12.89 26.08 10.49
C TYR A 593 -13.51 25.06 9.54
N PHE A 594 -14.38 25.52 8.62
CA PHE A 594 -14.95 24.67 7.58
C PHE A 594 -13.99 24.45 6.40
N LEU A 595 -13.13 25.42 6.13
CA LEU A 595 -12.20 25.41 4.98
C LEU A 595 -11.33 24.13 4.86
N PRO A 596 -10.75 23.56 5.93
CA PRO A 596 -9.97 22.32 5.84
C PRO A 596 -10.76 21.14 5.28
N HIS A 597 -12.06 21.06 5.55
CA HIS A 597 -12.92 19.99 5.06
C HIS A 597 -13.19 20.07 3.56
N LEU A 598 -13.12 21.26 2.95
CA LEU A 598 -13.25 21.45 1.49
C LEU A 598 -12.02 20.95 0.73
N THR A 599 -10.90 20.79 1.43
CA THR A 599 -9.66 20.31 0.85
C THR A 599 -9.69 18.76 0.80
N SER A 600 -9.16 18.19 -0.29
CA SER A 600 -9.04 16.73 -0.40
C SER A 600 -8.30 16.14 0.80
N ALA A 601 -8.79 15.02 1.34
CA ALA A 601 -8.15 14.31 2.45
C ALA A 601 -6.70 13.93 2.16
N LEU A 602 -6.36 13.64 0.89
CA LEU A 602 -5.00 13.37 0.46
C LEU A 602 -4.11 14.62 0.64
N VAL A 603 -4.57 15.78 0.16
CA VAL A 603 -3.83 17.05 0.27
C VAL A 603 -3.64 17.43 1.73
N VAL A 604 -4.68 17.30 2.56
CA VAL A 604 -4.57 17.53 4.02
C VAL A 604 -3.49 16.64 4.63
N THR A 605 -3.51 15.35 4.30
CA THR A 605 -2.53 14.39 4.84
C THR A 605 -1.10 14.73 4.40
N LEU A 606 -0.90 15.15 3.14
CA LEU A 606 0.40 15.55 2.62
C LEU A 606 0.90 16.85 3.26
N LEU A 607 0.02 17.85 3.50
CA LEU A 607 0.38 19.07 4.24
C LEU A 607 0.86 18.74 5.66
N TRP A 608 0.16 17.85 6.36
CA TRP A 608 0.57 17.41 7.68
C TRP A 608 1.88 16.60 7.65
N LYS A 609 2.15 15.85 6.56
CA LYS A 609 3.44 15.19 6.37
C LYS A 609 4.60 16.19 6.35
N LEU A 610 4.43 17.33 5.68
CA LEU A 610 5.42 18.42 5.72
C LEU A 610 5.56 19.03 7.11
N MET A 611 4.48 19.14 7.88
CA MET A 611 4.54 19.61 9.27
C MET A 611 5.30 18.65 10.18
N PHE A 612 5.15 17.32 9.95
CA PHE A 612 5.81 16.25 10.69
C PHE A 612 7.22 15.90 10.16
N ASP A 613 7.81 16.70 9.28
CA ASP A 613 9.17 16.45 8.79
C ASP A 613 10.14 16.33 9.98
N PRO A 614 10.95 15.25 10.06
CA PRO A 614 11.83 15.00 11.21
C PRO A 614 13.04 15.95 11.24
N THR A 615 13.30 16.69 10.16
CA THR A 615 14.45 17.59 10.06
C THR A 615 14.23 18.94 10.75
N GLU A 616 15.26 19.75 10.74
CA GLU A 616 15.22 21.14 11.22
C GLU A 616 14.26 22.02 10.39
N ASN A 617 13.97 21.61 9.16
CA ASN A 617 13.07 22.32 8.25
C ASN A 617 11.59 22.01 8.52
N GLY A 618 11.30 20.97 9.30
CA GLY A 618 9.93 20.63 9.69
C GLY A 618 9.28 21.73 10.53
N ILE A 619 8.08 22.16 10.12
CA ILE A 619 7.38 23.30 10.76
C ILE A 619 7.22 23.10 12.27
N LEU A 620 6.82 21.89 12.69
CA LEU A 620 6.66 21.59 14.12
C LEU A 620 8.01 21.51 14.84
N ASN A 621 9.06 21.05 14.18
CA ASN A 621 10.40 21.04 14.78
C ASN A 621 10.99 22.45 14.87
N GLN A 622 10.71 23.34 13.93
CA GLN A 622 11.07 24.76 14.06
C GLN A 622 10.36 25.41 15.24
N LEU A 623 9.07 25.11 15.42
CA LEU A 623 8.30 25.60 16.58
C LEU A 623 8.88 25.05 17.90
N LEU A 624 9.21 23.75 17.97
CA LEU A 624 9.86 23.17 19.16
C LEU A 624 11.21 23.83 19.44
N ALA A 625 12.03 24.03 18.41
CA ALA A 625 13.34 24.70 18.56
C ALA A 625 13.20 26.14 19.06
N SER A 626 12.19 26.90 18.58
CA SER A 626 11.92 28.26 19.06
C SER A 626 11.51 28.31 20.54
N LEU A 627 10.94 27.19 21.05
CA LEU A 627 10.55 27.01 22.44
C LEU A 627 11.65 26.35 23.31
N GLY A 628 12.82 26.06 22.73
CA GLY A 628 13.95 25.43 23.42
C GLY A 628 13.83 23.91 23.60
N PHE A 629 12.93 23.25 22.90
CA PHE A 629 12.78 21.80 22.94
C PHE A 629 13.59 21.10 21.85
N ALA A 630 14.02 19.87 22.12
CA ALA A 630 14.68 19.02 21.13
C ALA A 630 13.71 18.63 20.01
N ARG A 631 14.24 18.50 18.80
CA ARG A 631 13.50 17.99 17.63
C ARG A 631 12.95 16.58 17.87
N LYS A 632 11.88 16.24 17.15
CA LYS A 632 11.21 14.95 17.22
C LYS A 632 11.09 14.32 15.84
N SER A 633 11.23 13.00 15.79
CA SER A 633 10.99 12.18 14.60
C SER A 633 9.53 11.70 14.58
N TRP A 634 8.59 12.63 14.46
CA TRP A 634 7.15 12.48 14.67
C TRP A 634 6.54 11.17 14.17
N LEU A 635 6.78 10.80 12.91
CA LEU A 635 6.23 9.62 12.24
C LEU A 635 7.09 8.36 12.41
N LEU A 636 8.35 8.51 12.83
CA LEU A 636 9.28 7.41 13.06
C LEU A 636 9.39 7.04 14.55
N ASP A 637 8.74 7.80 15.44
CA ASP A 637 8.66 7.50 16.88
C ASP A 637 7.39 6.65 17.15
N PRO A 638 7.52 5.40 17.61
CA PRO A 638 6.37 4.52 17.87
C PRO A 638 5.37 5.09 18.86
N SER A 639 5.80 5.96 19.78
CA SER A 639 4.93 6.57 20.80
C SER A 639 4.09 7.73 20.26
N LEU A 640 4.54 8.41 19.19
CA LEU A 640 3.89 9.58 18.61
C LEU A 640 3.13 9.27 17.31
N ALA A 641 3.59 8.27 16.55
CA ALA A 641 3.11 7.98 15.21
C ALA A 641 1.58 7.80 15.14
N MET A 642 0.96 7.13 16.11
CA MET A 642 -0.49 6.92 16.14
C MET A 642 -1.25 8.25 16.26
N VAL A 643 -0.82 9.14 17.14
CA VAL A 643 -1.44 10.47 17.32
C VAL A 643 -1.24 11.32 16.08
N CYS A 644 -0.03 11.30 15.49
CA CYS A 644 0.27 12.01 14.24
C CYS A 644 -0.60 11.54 13.07
N CYS A 645 -0.96 10.27 13.01
CA CYS A 645 -1.88 9.76 11.99
C CYS A 645 -3.33 10.23 12.21
N ILE A 646 -3.74 10.50 13.46
CA ILE A 646 -5.13 10.88 13.81
C ILE A 646 -5.37 12.38 13.65
N VAL A 647 -4.40 13.21 14.05
CA VAL A 647 -4.53 14.68 14.11
C VAL A 647 -4.98 15.31 12.78
N PRO A 648 -4.47 14.95 11.59
CA PRO A 648 -4.93 15.52 10.32
C PRO A 648 -6.42 15.35 10.08
N GLY A 649 -6.95 14.16 10.36
CA GLY A 649 -8.36 13.83 10.20
C GLY A 649 -9.25 14.58 11.20
N VAL A 650 -8.82 14.69 12.44
CA VAL A 650 -9.52 15.45 13.47
C VAL A 650 -9.57 16.94 13.11
N TRP A 651 -8.45 17.51 12.71
CA TRP A 651 -8.37 18.91 12.29
C TRP A 651 -9.31 19.22 11.11
N ALA A 652 -9.28 18.40 10.06
CA ALA A 652 -10.12 18.58 8.89
C ALA A 652 -11.62 18.33 9.16
N GLY A 653 -11.94 17.37 10.07
CA GLY A 653 -13.32 16.97 10.37
C GLY A 653 -14.03 17.81 11.42
N ALA A 654 -13.30 18.47 12.33
CA ALA A 654 -13.88 19.18 13.47
C ALA A 654 -14.85 20.30 13.08
N GLY A 655 -14.51 21.07 12.04
CA GLY A 655 -15.32 22.20 11.57
C GLY A 655 -16.70 21.78 11.09
N ILE A 656 -16.78 20.83 10.16
CA ILE A 656 -18.05 20.34 9.63
C ILE A 656 -18.90 19.65 10.69
N SER A 657 -18.25 18.81 11.52
CA SER A 657 -18.95 18.09 12.60
C SER A 657 -19.50 19.03 13.66
N SER A 658 -18.88 20.20 13.87
CA SER A 658 -19.36 21.22 14.82
C SER A 658 -20.67 21.88 14.36
N LEU A 659 -20.99 21.92 13.08
CA LEU A 659 -22.21 22.58 12.57
C LEU A 659 -23.48 21.95 13.12
N ILE A 660 -23.51 20.63 13.28
CA ILE A 660 -24.65 19.92 13.86
C ILE A 660 -24.88 20.36 15.31
N TYR A 661 -23.80 20.47 16.09
CA TYR A 661 -23.86 20.93 17.47
C TYR A 661 -24.21 22.43 17.58
N ILE A 662 -23.66 23.27 16.68
CA ILE A 662 -24.02 24.71 16.61
C ILE A 662 -25.52 24.87 16.34
N ALA A 663 -26.08 24.11 15.40
CA ALA A 663 -27.51 24.16 15.11
C ALA A 663 -28.34 23.72 16.34
N ALA A 664 -27.94 22.64 17.00
CA ALA A 664 -28.60 22.15 18.20
C ALA A 664 -28.52 23.16 19.36
N ILE A 665 -27.34 23.74 19.64
CA ILE A 665 -27.18 24.78 20.68
C ILE A 665 -28.03 26.01 20.37
N SER A 666 -28.05 26.44 19.10
CA SER A 666 -28.82 27.63 18.67
C SER A 666 -30.34 27.42 18.75
N SER A 667 -30.82 26.17 18.80
CA SER A 667 -32.24 25.85 18.94
C SER A 667 -32.73 25.75 20.40
N LEU A 668 -31.81 25.80 21.36
CA LEU A 668 -32.19 25.75 22.78
C LEU A 668 -32.86 27.06 23.22
N PRO A 669 -33.95 26.98 24.03
CA PRO A 669 -34.62 28.19 24.55
C PRO A 669 -33.67 29.05 25.36
N GLN A 670 -33.67 30.37 25.10
CA GLN A 670 -32.82 31.31 25.85
C GLN A 670 -33.20 31.40 27.33
N ASP A 671 -34.46 31.15 27.64
CA ASP A 671 -34.98 31.17 29.03
C ASP A 671 -34.15 30.29 29.98
N TYR A 672 -33.64 29.15 29.49
CA TYR A 672 -32.78 28.27 30.31
C TYR A 672 -31.44 28.91 30.68
N TYR A 673 -30.88 29.69 29.75
CA TYR A 673 -29.62 30.39 29.97
C TYR A 673 -29.80 31.64 30.85
N GLU A 674 -30.94 32.32 30.69
CA GLU A 674 -31.29 33.47 31.50
C GLU A 674 -31.60 33.06 32.96
N ALA A 675 -32.36 31.99 33.17
CA ALA A 675 -32.60 31.44 34.50
C ALA A 675 -31.30 31.04 35.18
N ALA A 676 -30.43 30.31 34.46
CA ALA A 676 -29.13 29.93 34.99
C ALA A 676 -28.23 31.15 35.31
N ALA A 677 -28.35 32.23 34.53
CA ALA A 677 -27.62 33.48 34.80
C ALA A 677 -28.12 34.18 36.06
N ILE A 678 -29.45 34.19 36.30
CA ILE A 678 -30.07 34.72 37.53
C ILE A 678 -29.58 33.93 38.75
N ASP A 679 -29.45 32.61 38.63
CA ASP A 679 -28.89 31.72 39.66
C ASP A 679 -27.37 31.86 39.84
N GLY A 680 -26.71 32.78 39.11
CA GLY A 680 -25.27 33.05 39.23
C GLY A 680 -24.39 32.01 38.56
N ALA A 681 -24.93 31.18 37.65
CA ALA A 681 -24.15 30.16 36.95
C ALA A 681 -23.16 30.77 35.94
N GLY A 682 -21.88 30.56 36.16
CA GLY A 682 -20.81 30.91 35.19
C GLY A 682 -20.87 30.03 33.93
N ILE A 683 -20.01 30.33 32.93
CA ILE A 683 -19.97 29.64 31.62
C ILE A 683 -19.86 28.12 31.76
N ILE A 684 -18.95 27.65 32.62
CA ILE A 684 -18.71 26.20 32.84
C ILE A 684 -19.94 25.54 33.47
N ALA A 685 -20.61 26.21 34.44
CA ALA A 685 -21.79 25.68 35.07
C ALA A 685 -22.98 25.59 34.10
N ARG A 686 -23.19 26.61 33.26
CA ARG A 686 -24.20 26.60 32.18
C ARG A 686 -23.91 25.50 31.16
N LEU A 687 -22.63 25.32 30.74
CA LEU A 687 -22.24 24.24 29.84
C LEU A 687 -22.57 22.87 30.44
N ARG A 688 -22.19 22.62 31.71
CA ARG A 688 -22.33 21.31 32.36
C ARG A 688 -23.77 20.96 32.70
N HIS A 689 -24.58 21.92 33.11
CA HIS A 689 -25.91 21.67 33.66
C HIS A 689 -27.06 22.02 32.72
N VAL A 690 -26.83 22.86 31.69
CA VAL A 690 -27.82 23.21 30.68
C VAL A 690 -27.48 22.66 29.31
N THR A 691 -26.34 23.06 28.74
CA THR A 691 -26.00 22.75 27.34
C THR A 691 -25.74 21.24 27.10
N ILE A 692 -24.82 20.62 27.88
CA ILE A 692 -24.44 19.21 27.67
C ILE A 692 -25.63 18.26 27.92
N PRO A 693 -26.46 18.42 28.96
CA PRO A 693 -27.60 17.53 29.14
C PRO A 693 -28.63 17.60 28.01
N GLN A 694 -28.87 18.78 27.44
CA GLN A 694 -29.78 18.97 26.31
C GLN A 694 -29.20 18.40 24.99
N LEU A 695 -27.88 18.45 24.81
CA LEU A 695 -27.20 17.85 23.66
C LEU A 695 -26.99 16.34 23.81
N ALA A 696 -27.15 15.75 24.97
CA ALA A 696 -26.81 14.36 25.27
C ALA A 696 -27.43 13.35 24.26
N PRO A 697 -28.72 13.46 23.87
CA PRO A 697 -29.28 12.53 22.87
C PRO A 697 -28.55 12.61 21.52
N LEU A 698 -28.24 13.82 21.03
CA LEU A 698 -27.53 14.06 19.81
C LEU A 698 -26.07 13.56 19.90
N MET A 699 -25.42 13.84 21.02
CA MET A 699 -24.06 13.36 21.28
C MET A 699 -23.99 11.83 21.25
N ILE A 700 -24.96 11.12 21.82
CA ILE A 700 -24.98 9.66 21.85
C ILE A 700 -25.18 9.09 20.44
N ILE A 701 -26.09 9.67 19.64
CA ILE A 701 -26.30 9.24 18.24
C ILE A 701 -25.02 9.43 17.42
N ASN A 702 -24.40 10.60 17.51
CA ASN A 702 -23.15 10.89 16.79
C ASN A 702 -21.99 10.02 17.29
N PHE A 703 -21.94 9.69 18.58
CA PHE A 703 -20.92 8.80 19.13
C PHE A 703 -20.98 7.40 18.53
N VAL A 704 -22.19 6.85 18.29
CA VAL A 704 -22.35 5.54 17.62
C VAL A 704 -21.73 5.58 16.21
N GLY A 705 -22.04 6.62 15.44
CA GLY A 705 -21.49 6.80 14.10
C GLY A 705 -19.97 6.98 14.11
N ALA A 706 -19.45 7.82 15.00
CA ALA A 706 -18.02 8.07 15.16
C ALA A 706 -17.25 6.81 15.56
N PHE A 707 -17.82 6.00 16.46
CA PHE A 707 -17.24 4.74 16.88
C PHE A 707 -17.10 3.74 15.74
N ILE A 708 -18.18 3.52 14.97
CA ILE A 708 -18.15 2.61 13.80
C ILE A 708 -17.14 3.10 12.75
N ALA A 709 -17.14 4.41 12.47
CA ALA A 709 -16.22 5.01 11.51
C ALA A 709 -14.75 4.87 11.95
N ALA A 710 -14.45 5.02 13.25
CA ALA A 710 -13.11 4.88 13.79
C ALA A 710 -12.54 3.46 13.57
N PHE A 711 -13.33 2.40 13.74
CA PHE A 711 -12.90 1.03 13.47
C PHE A 711 -12.56 0.76 11.99
N GLN A 712 -13.12 1.54 11.08
CA GLN A 712 -12.88 1.42 9.64
C GLN A 712 -11.77 2.38 9.15
N GLY A 713 -11.28 3.25 10.03
CA GLY A 713 -10.28 4.26 9.70
C GLY A 713 -8.93 3.63 9.35
N MET A 714 -8.36 3.98 8.18
CA MET A 714 -6.99 3.63 7.80
C MET A 714 -6.32 4.68 6.90
N GLY A 715 -7.08 5.64 6.35
CA GLY A 715 -6.61 6.50 5.26
C GLY A 715 -5.33 7.28 5.59
N SER A 716 -5.28 7.97 6.72
CA SER A 716 -4.09 8.70 7.16
C SER A 716 -2.93 7.77 7.50
N ILE A 717 -3.22 6.63 8.16
CA ILE A 717 -2.22 5.62 8.48
C ILE A 717 -1.60 5.06 7.20
N PHE A 718 -2.44 4.75 6.20
CA PHE A 718 -2.01 4.25 4.91
C PHE A 718 -1.04 5.22 4.21
N LEU A 719 -1.30 6.54 4.29
CA LEU A 719 -0.51 7.57 3.62
C LEU A 719 0.74 8.01 4.40
N LEU A 720 0.71 8.01 5.74
CA LEU A 720 1.78 8.55 6.55
C LEU A 720 2.80 7.51 7.03
N THR A 721 2.33 6.34 7.48
CA THR A 721 3.18 5.37 8.17
C THR A 721 3.10 3.96 7.60
N PHE A 722 2.04 3.64 6.86
CA PHE A 722 1.76 2.31 6.32
C PHE A 722 1.84 1.19 7.38
N GLY A 723 1.45 1.50 8.63
CA GLY A 723 1.44 0.57 9.76
C GLY A 723 2.67 0.60 10.66
N GLY A 724 3.77 1.26 10.23
CA GLY A 724 4.99 1.45 11.02
C GLY A 724 4.91 2.64 11.99
N PRO A 725 6.01 2.93 12.69
CA PRO A 725 7.18 2.09 12.94
C PRO A 725 6.86 0.98 13.98
N GLY A 726 7.51 -0.17 13.87
CA GLY A 726 7.38 -1.25 14.85
C GLY A 726 5.95 -1.77 15.07
N ASP A 727 5.11 -1.78 14.04
CA ASP A 727 3.66 -2.08 14.11
C ASP A 727 2.84 -1.09 14.97
N ALA A 728 3.41 0.08 15.34
CA ALA A 728 2.74 1.03 16.22
C ALA A 728 1.42 1.57 15.64
N THR A 729 1.28 1.61 14.30
CA THR A 729 0.06 2.07 13.62
C THR A 729 -0.61 0.98 12.78
N GLN A 730 -0.27 -0.30 12.98
CA GLN A 730 -0.84 -1.42 12.24
C GLN A 730 -2.26 -1.76 12.74
N VAL A 731 -3.28 -1.13 12.17
CA VAL A 731 -4.69 -1.39 12.50
C VAL A 731 -5.29 -2.52 11.65
N LEU A 732 -6.38 -3.15 12.13
CA LEU A 732 -7.04 -4.26 11.43
C LEU A 732 -7.55 -3.88 10.02
N SER A 733 -8.08 -2.69 9.86
CA SER A 733 -8.53 -2.19 8.54
C SER A 733 -7.39 -2.15 7.51
N LEU A 734 -6.20 -1.73 7.93
CA LEU A 734 -5.00 -1.76 7.09
C LEU A 734 -4.50 -3.18 6.85
N GLN A 735 -4.56 -4.06 7.85
CA GLN A 735 -4.20 -5.46 7.69
C GLN A 735 -5.11 -6.16 6.67
N ILE A 736 -6.44 -5.94 6.74
CA ILE A 736 -7.41 -6.45 5.78
C ILE A 736 -7.04 -5.99 4.35
N TRP A 737 -6.71 -4.71 4.19
CA TRP A 737 -6.31 -4.17 2.91
C TRP A 737 -5.02 -4.82 2.37
N LYS A 738 -4.00 -4.97 3.23
CA LYS A 738 -2.72 -5.61 2.86
C LYS A 738 -2.92 -7.07 2.47
N GLU A 739 -3.68 -7.84 3.25
CA GLU A 739 -3.98 -9.24 2.92
C GLU A 739 -4.72 -9.37 1.59
N ALA A 740 -5.69 -8.48 1.32
CA ALA A 740 -6.45 -8.51 0.08
C ALA A 740 -5.62 -8.09 -1.14
N TYR A 741 -4.91 -6.94 -1.07
CA TYR A 741 -4.33 -6.29 -2.25
C TYR A 741 -2.83 -6.48 -2.40
N ASN A 742 -2.06 -6.57 -1.29
CA ASN A 742 -0.63 -6.86 -1.38
C ASN A 742 -0.35 -8.36 -1.46
N ASN A 743 -1.01 -9.13 -0.56
CA ASN A 743 -0.76 -10.56 -0.43
C ASN A 743 -1.70 -11.42 -1.28
N LEU A 744 -2.77 -10.84 -1.85
CA LEU A 744 -3.82 -11.51 -2.63
C LEU A 744 -4.51 -12.68 -1.90
N ARG A 745 -4.54 -12.60 -0.56
CA ARG A 745 -5.16 -13.58 0.33
C ARG A 745 -6.56 -13.13 0.72
N PHE A 746 -7.48 -13.13 -0.24
CA PHE A 746 -8.85 -12.67 -0.03
C PHE A 746 -9.57 -13.44 1.08
N SER A 747 -9.32 -14.74 1.19
CA SER A 747 -9.87 -15.58 2.25
C SER A 747 -9.47 -15.12 3.64
N THR A 748 -8.18 -14.83 3.86
CA THR A 748 -7.65 -14.30 5.12
C THR A 748 -8.17 -12.90 5.38
N ALA A 749 -8.19 -12.04 4.38
CA ALA A 749 -8.71 -10.68 4.48
C ALA A 749 -10.18 -10.65 4.91
N THR A 750 -11.03 -11.45 4.24
CA THR A 750 -12.46 -11.54 4.58
C THR A 750 -12.68 -12.17 5.94
N THR A 751 -11.86 -13.15 6.34
CA THR A 751 -11.93 -13.74 7.69
C THR A 751 -11.57 -12.71 8.76
N THR A 752 -10.52 -11.91 8.55
CA THR A 752 -10.16 -10.81 9.46
C THR A 752 -11.28 -9.77 9.54
N ALA A 753 -11.91 -9.43 8.40
CA ALA A 753 -13.08 -8.55 8.36
C ALA A 753 -14.28 -9.11 9.14
N TRP A 754 -14.46 -10.43 9.15
CA TRP A 754 -15.48 -11.09 9.96
C TRP A 754 -15.26 -10.90 11.45
N PHE A 755 -14.02 -11.09 11.95
CA PHE A 755 -13.71 -10.83 13.36
C PHE A 755 -14.02 -9.37 13.74
N LEU A 756 -13.62 -8.42 12.91
CA LEU A 756 -13.91 -7.01 13.09
C LEU A 756 -15.43 -6.74 13.07
N GLY A 757 -16.15 -7.33 12.10
CA GLY A 757 -17.59 -7.18 11.95
C GLY A 757 -18.38 -7.70 13.15
N VAL A 758 -18.03 -8.87 13.67
CA VAL A 758 -18.65 -9.46 14.88
C VAL A 758 -18.44 -8.56 16.09
N ALA A 759 -17.22 -8.02 16.28
CA ALA A 759 -16.93 -7.08 17.34
C ALA A 759 -17.79 -5.80 17.24
N LEU A 760 -17.93 -5.23 16.03
CA LEU A 760 -18.76 -4.05 15.77
C LEU A 760 -20.24 -4.32 16.00
N ILE A 761 -20.76 -5.47 15.56
CA ILE A 761 -22.17 -5.86 15.78
C ILE A 761 -22.46 -5.97 17.29
N GLY A 762 -21.58 -6.64 18.04
CA GLY A 762 -21.70 -6.76 19.49
C GLY A 762 -21.74 -5.41 20.19
N PHE A 763 -20.83 -4.54 19.82
CA PHE A 763 -20.76 -3.19 20.38
C PHE A 763 -21.98 -2.33 20.00
N THR A 764 -22.41 -2.35 18.75
CA THR A 764 -23.61 -1.63 18.28
C THR A 764 -24.86 -2.10 19.03
N TYR A 765 -24.98 -3.40 19.29
CA TYR A 765 -26.08 -3.95 20.09
C TYR A 765 -26.08 -3.37 21.52
N LEU A 766 -24.92 -3.31 22.17
CA LEU A 766 -24.79 -2.71 23.50
C LEU A 766 -25.15 -1.22 23.49
N GLN A 767 -24.72 -0.48 22.49
CA GLN A 767 -25.05 0.94 22.33
C GLN A 767 -26.55 1.18 22.14
N ILE A 768 -27.22 0.40 21.26
CA ILE A 768 -28.67 0.50 21.06
C ILE A 768 -29.43 0.19 22.35
N ARG A 769 -28.96 -0.80 23.11
CA ARG A 769 -29.55 -1.12 24.41
C ARG A 769 -29.40 0.03 25.43
N PHE A 770 -28.29 0.73 25.41
CA PHE A 770 -28.06 1.91 26.25
C PHE A 770 -28.92 3.11 25.81
N LEU A 771 -28.98 3.40 24.50
CA LEU A 771 -29.81 4.46 23.91
C LEU A 771 -31.28 4.33 24.31
N ARG A 772 -31.84 3.14 24.26
CA ARG A 772 -33.25 2.89 24.67
C ARG A 772 -33.54 3.26 26.12
N ARG A 773 -32.53 3.25 26.99
CA ARG A 773 -32.69 3.66 28.39
C ARG A 773 -32.72 5.19 28.56
N VAL A 774 -32.04 5.93 27.66
CA VAL A 774 -31.94 7.39 27.71
C VAL A 774 -33.19 8.05 27.14
N GLU A 775 -33.75 7.57 26.04
CA GLU A 775 -34.98 8.13 25.44
C GLU A 775 -36.21 8.04 26.37
N PHE A 776 -36.35 6.98 27.16
CA PHE A 776 -37.49 6.81 28.06
C PHE A 776 -37.57 7.83 29.21
N ARG A 777 -36.45 8.45 29.58
CA ARG A 777 -36.47 9.46 30.68
C ARG A 777 -36.96 10.83 30.24
N GLN A 778 -36.80 11.22 28.97
CA GLN A 778 -37.26 12.50 28.45
C GLN A 778 -38.76 12.49 28.12
N ALA A 779 -39.32 11.40 27.63
CA ALA A 779 -40.76 11.29 27.38
C ALA A 779 -41.59 11.27 28.66
N ALA A 780 -41.01 10.88 29.80
CA ALA A 780 -41.69 10.90 31.11
C ALA A 780 -41.66 12.28 31.80
N ALA A 781 -40.77 13.19 31.38
CA ALA A 781 -40.67 14.52 31.98
C ALA A 781 -41.58 15.58 31.31
N VAL A 782 -42.25 15.21 30.20
CA VAL A 782 -43.17 16.10 29.43
C VAL A 782 -44.66 15.77 29.67
N ARG A 783 -44.98 14.85 30.59
CA ARG A 783 -46.36 14.57 30.99
C ARG A 783 -46.69 15.11 32.40
#